data_0223dc6ed4ef2c5395c2ba28863eb4aa
#
_entry.id   0223dc6ed4ef2c5395c2ba28863eb4aa
#
_cell.length_a   1.000
_cell.length_b   1.000
_cell.length_c   1.000
_cell.angle_alpha   90.00
_cell.angle_beta   90.00
_cell.angle_gamma   90.00
#
_symmetry.space_group_name_H-M   'P 1'
#
loop_
_entity.id
_entity.type
_entity.pdbx_description
1 polymer ?
#
loop_
_entity_poly.entity_id
_entity_poly.type
_entity_poly.pdbx_seq_one_letter_code
_entity_poly.pdbx_strand_id
1 'polypeptide(L)'
;MADFRKWFLAFAVVALLFAIPASAQPALQCTANAGVPPTVRAEGLTELVGDIVLNCTGGTPTPAGVAIAPANVTVFLNVNVTSRLVADPMTEALLLIDEPHSTTNPTVPLIPCAAGTAGTCSVLGTSGGVGNPGPYGTGKGPNVFQGRLTGSNQVTFLGVPIDPPGSQTRVIRITNIRANANQLGVSSTLVPTQITAYISITGSTSVPVNNPQQTVAFVQAGLKTSIQSGTLSTPINFLYCNSANSNIAGNNTSSLQTGGQNGTQFIVRFDEGFASSWKVRNAALTIAGPTAAATGSIGDLNQNVPGAIYNTETGFSSGGSTDAIPTGSGVAQQTPPFPTTSGLSSAGVANAGTRLMIQFNAIPTGAQLFVPVQLNTVNQSTTSTVVGRAVLVAADSTGANIGGISGGSFGPIPATSTSNTLSGVSVISTNTGIAPLTVTAGTATAVYEIVGTDPFQLERLEVPVAVAFTASQSGLTLGVQSTATASFAPISTVGTASSTAPVPRFAPGTPANSFIVNRCNCNILFPWVSNQAGFDTGIAISNTSADPFGTTTQTGTVTLNYYTAGTPVPPQTTNGPVPAGQTLAFTLSSGGNFGIAATPGFQGYIIAQSQFQYCHGIAFFSAVGAPGVGGATYLGIVLDSAGLNRTKSPGEVQAH
;
A
#
# COMPACT_ATOMS: atom_id res chain seq x y z
N MET A 1 -72.22 14.49 -65.14
CA MET A 1 -71.75 14.38 -63.72
C MET A 1 -71.02 13.07 -63.39
N ALA A 2 -71.04 12.09 -64.25
CA ALA A 2 -70.35 10.81 -63.97
C ALA A 2 -68.82 10.86 -64.24
N ASP A 3 -68.32 11.69 -65.12
CA ASP A 3 -66.89 11.73 -65.49
C ASP A 3 -66.01 12.52 -64.50
N PHE A 4 -66.58 13.47 -63.82
CA PHE A 4 -65.82 14.24 -62.81
C PHE A 4 -65.45 13.43 -61.58
N ARG A 5 -66.24 12.42 -61.19
CA ARG A 5 -65.97 11.48 -60.12
C ARG A 5 -64.82 10.51 -60.46
N LYS A 6 -64.71 10.11 -61.72
CA LYS A 6 -63.61 9.22 -62.18
C LYS A 6 -62.34 9.99 -62.25
N TRP A 7 -62.32 11.24 -62.64
CA TRP A 7 -61.15 12.09 -62.65
C TRP A 7 -60.65 12.42 -61.20
N PHE A 8 -61.61 12.65 -60.30
CA PHE A 8 -61.29 12.89 -58.90
C PHE A 8 -60.74 11.64 -58.23
N LEU A 9 -61.27 10.48 -58.53
CA LEU A 9 -60.74 9.20 -58.06
C LEU A 9 -59.36 8.89 -58.67
N ALA A 10 -59.11 9.16 -59.90
CA ALA A 10 -57.81 9.02 -60.54
C ALA A 10 -56.77 9.98 -59.94
N PHE A 11 -57.15 11.24 -59.67
CA PHE A 11 -56.27 12.19 -58.99
C PHE A 11 -55.96 11.81 -57.54
N ALA A 12 -56.96 11.31 -56.82
CA ALA A 12 -56.79 10.85 -55.46
C ALA A 12 -55.89 9.60 -55.40
N VAL A 13 -55.98 8.66 -56.34
CA VAL A 13 -55.08 7.48 -56.45
C VAL A 13 -53.68 7.90 -56.84
N VAL A 14 -53.53 8.87 -57.77
CA VAL A 14 -52.21 9.40 -58.13
C VAL A 14 -51.59 10.17 -56.96
N ALA A 15 -52.38 10.96 -56.22
CA ALA A 15 -51.90 11.67 -55.02
C ALA A 15 -51.48 10.66 -53.87
N LEU A 16 -52.17 9.54 -53.75
CA LEU A 16 -51.78 8.46 -52.81
C LEU A 16 -50.52 7.68 -53.26
N LEU A 17 -50.31 7.57 -54.58
CA LEU A 17 -49.09 6.92 -55.12
C LEU A 17 -47.85 7.82 -54.99
N PHE A 18 -48.05 9.15 -54.88
CA PHE A 18 -46.94 10.09 -54.57
C PHE A 18 -46.82 10.44 -53.08
N ALA A 19 -47.63 9.87 -52.21
CA ALA A 19 -47.37 9.91 -50.76
C ALA A 19 -46.14 9.02 -50.44
N ILE A 20 -44.95 9.53 -50.78
CA ILE A 20 -43.71 8.98 -50.27
C ILE A 20 -43.88 9.02 -48.75
N PRO A 21 -43.83 7.87 -48.06
CA PRO A 21 -43.79 7.92 -46.62
C PRO A 21 -42.59 8.79 -46.25
N ALA A 22 -42.85 10.00 -45.74
CA ALA A 22 -41.84 10.77 -45.06
C ALA A 22 -41.39 9.90 -43.91
N SER A 23 -40.35 9.09 -44.14
CA SER A 23 -39.69 8.38 -43.08
C SER A 23 -39.15 9.46 -42.15
N ALA A 24 -39.93 9.80 -41.12
CA ALA A 24 -39.46 10.70 -40.06
C ALA A 24 -38.20 10.08 -39.52
N GLN A 25 -37.07 10.65 -39.89
CA GLN A 25 -35.80 10.20 -39.37
C GLN A 25 -35.88 10.32 -37.84
N PRO A 26 -35.59 9.23 -37.09
CA PRO A 26 -35.71 9.27 -35.63
C PRO A 26 -34.86 10.42 -35.11
N ALA A 27 -35.33 11.11 -34.07
CA ALA A 27 -34.56 12.14 -33.41
C ALA A 27 -33.22 11.58 -32.90
N LEU A 28 -32.20 12.42 -32.79
CA LEU A 28 -30.92 12.03 -32.23
C LEU A 28 -31.11 11.50 -30.80
N GLN A 29 -30.68 10.29 -30.55
CA GLN A 29 -30.69 9.66 -29.24
C GLN A 29 -29.39 8.90 -29.02
N CYS A 30 -28.95 8.79 -27.77
CA CYS A 30 -27.75 8.04 -27.38
C CYS A 30 -28.12 6.89 -26.43
N THR A 31 -27.47 5.76 -26.56
CA THR A 31 -27.57 4.65 -25.59
C THR A 31 -26.26 4.54 -24.85
N ALA A 32 -26.31 4.64 -23.53
CA ALA A 32 -25.11 4.50 -22.68
C ALA A 32 -24.83 3.03 -22.41
N ASN A 33 -23.56 2.69 -22.52
CA ASN A 33 -23.01 1.39 -22.13
C ASN A 33 -21.73 1.65 -21.33
N ALA A 34 -21.53 0.95 -20.21
CA ALA A 34 -20.22 0.89 -19.61
C ALA A 34 -19.35 -0.08 -20.42
N GLY A 35 -18.06 0.20 -20.52
CA GLY A 35 -17.07 -0.80 -20.85
C GLY A 35 -17.11 -1.93 -19.81
N VAL A 36 -16.14 -2.83 -19.82
CA VAL A 36 -16.04 -3.83 -18.74
C VAL A 36 -15.73 -3.10 -17.43
N PRO A 37 -16.63 -3.10 -16.42
CA PRO A 37 -16.34 -2.43 -15.16
C PRO A 37 -15.16 -3.11 -14.45
N PRO A 38 -14.05 -2.39 -14.16
CA PRO A 38 -12.92 -2.98 -13.44
C PRO A 38 -13.27 -3.25 -11.99
N THR A 39 -12.57 -4.20 -11.38
CA THR A 39 -12.48 -4.30 -9.92
C THR A 39 -11.47 -3.28 -9.43
N VAL A 40 -11.85 -2.46 -8.44
CA VAL A 40 -11.04 -1.39 -7.87
C VAL A 40 -10.82 -1.60 -6.37
N ARG A 41 -9.75 -1.01 -5.85
CA ARG A 41 -9.31 -1.20 -4.45
C ARG A 41 -10.15 -0.34 -3.51
N ALA A 42 -10.69 -0.95 -2.47
CA ALA A 42 -11.45 -0.24 -1.44
C ALA A 42 -10.59 0.77 -0.64
N GLU A 43 -9.29 0.57 -0.61
CA GLU A 43 -8.31 1.47 0.00
C GLU A 43 -8.01 2.68 -0.90
N GLY A 44 -8.42 2.63 -2.17
CA GLY A 44 -8.08 3.63 -3.18
C GLY A 44 -8.93 4.90 -3.08
N LEU A 45 -8.25 6.04 -3.01
CA LEU A 45 -8.87 7.37 -3.05
C LEU A 45 -8.97 7.92 -4.48
N THR A 46 -8.30 7.29 -5.45
CA THR A 46 -8.25 7.74 -6.85
C THR A 46 -8.28 6.57 -7.84
N GLU A 47 -9.20 5.66 -7.62
CA GLU A 47 -9.32 4.49 -8.48
C GLU A 47 -9.87 4.86 -9.86
N LEU A 48 -9.25 4.32 -10.90
CA LEU A 48 -9.71 4.49 -12.26
C LEU A 48 -10.96 3.63 -12.48
N VAL A 49 -12.06 4.25 -12.90
CA VAL A 49 -13.30 3.54 -13.27
C VAL A 49 -13.31 3.18 -14.75
N GLY A 50 -14.18 2.26 -15.11
CA GLY A 50 -14.36 1.83 -16.50
C GLY A 50 -14.85 2.95 -17.42
N ASP A 51 -14.48 2.83 -18.68
CA ASP A 51 -14.92 3.77 -19.70
C ASP A 51 -16.45 3.70 -19.92
N ILE A 52 -17.02 4.84 -20.27
CA ILE A 52 -18.42 4.94 -20.66
C ILE A 52 -18.48 5.19 -22.17
N VAL A 53 -19.25 4.39 -22.87
CA VAL A 53 -19.45 4.49 -24.31
C VAL A 53 -20.90 4.84 -24.61
N LEU A 54 -21.10 5.94 -25.34
CA LEU A 54 -22.41 6.34 -25.85
C LEU A 54 -22.48 6.00 -27.34
N ASN A 55 -23.45 5.20 -27.72
CA ASN A 55 -23.79 4.94 -29.10
C ASN A 55 -24.98 5.81 -29.49
N CYS A 56 -24.72 6.84 -30.28
CA CYS A 56 -25.75 7.81 -30.72
C CYS A 56 -26.22 7.50 -32.14
N THR A 57 -27.52 7.50 -32.35
CA THR A 57 -28.17 7.21 -33.66
C THR A 57 -29.25 8.23 -33.96
N GLY A 58 -29.62 8.35 -35.25
CA GLY A 58 -30.68 9.24 -35.69
C GLY A 58 -30.24 10.70 -35.88
N GLY A 59 -31.20 11.57 -36.02
CA GLY A 59 -31.01 12.98 -36.36
C GLY A 59 -30.56 13.22 -37.80
N THR A 60 -30.58 14.46 -38.25
CA THR A 60 -30.06 14.85 -39.55
C THR A 60 -28.67 15.42 -39.43
N PRO A 61 -27.65 14.91 -40.16
CA PRO A 61 -26.32 15.48 -40.16
C PRO A 61 -26.33 16.97 -40.43
N THR A 62 -25.49 17.71 -39.74
CA THR A 62 -25.41 19.17 -39.87
C THR A 62 -24.96 19.55 -41.28
N PRO A 63 -25.64 20.47 -41.98
CA PRO A 63 -25.25 20.92 -43.32
C PRO A 63 -23.81 21.42 -43.38
N ALA A 64 -23.17 21.26 -44.54
CA ALA A 64 -21.81 21.73 -44.75
C ALA A 64 -21.66 23.21 -44.45
N GLY A 65 -20.63 23.59 -43.66
CA GLY A 65 -20.38 24.97 -43.29
C GLY A 65 -21.26 25.56 -42.20
N VAL A 66 -22.25 24.80 -41.69
CA VAL A 66 -23.09 25.20 -40.56
C VAL A 66 -22.46 24.72 -39.27
N ALA A 67 -22.41 25.56 -38.24
CA ALA A 67 -21.88 25.16 -36.95
C ALA A 67 -22.76 24.08 -36.29
N ILE A 68 -22.12 23.02 -35.81
CA ILE A 68 -22.78 21.95 -35.05
C ILE A 68 -23.21 22.50 -33.69
N ALA A 69 -24.47 22.24 -33.34
CA ALA A 69 -25.01 22.69 -32.06
C ALA A 69 -24.24 22.08 -30.86
N PRO A 70 -23.73 22.92 -29.93
CA PRO A 70 -22.99 22.43 -28.78
C PRO A 70 -23.93 21.81 -27.74
N ALA A 71 -23.47 20.74 -27.10
CA ALA A 71 -24.11 20.09 -25.96
C ALA A 71 -23.16 19.98 -24.78
N ASN A 72 -23.70 19.91 -23.56
CA ASN A 72 -22.94 19.59 -22.37
C ASN A 72 -23.22 18.13 -22.01
N VAL A 73 -22.16 17.37 -21.84
CA VAL A 73 -22.23 15.97 -21.37
C VAL A 73 -21.75 15.94 -19.95
N THR A 74 -22.60 15.50 -19.00
CA THR A 74 -22.28 15.44 -17.58
C THR A 74 -22.35 14.00 -17.11
N VAL A 75 -21.34 13.59 -16.38
CA VAL A 75 -21.25 12.30 -15.69
C VAL A 75 -21.28 12.55 -14.18
N PHE A 76 -22.24 11.93 -13.51
CA PHE A 76 -22.38 11.94 -12.05
C PHE A 76 -21.97 10.57 -11.51
N LEU A 77 -21.18 10.54 -10.45
CA LEU A 77 -20.87 9.32 -9.72
C LEU A 77 -21.60 9.29 -8.36
N ASN A 78 -21.80 8.10 -7.80
CA ASN A 78 -22.30 7.94 -6.42
C ASN A 78 -21.21 8.19 -5.35
N VAL A 79 -19.99 8.54 -5.77
CA VAL A 79 -18.85 8.89 -4.92
C VAL A 79 -18.15 10.13 -5.48
N ASN A 80 -17.18 10.70 -4.76
CA ASN A 80 -16.42 11.82 -5.26
C ASN A 80 -15.60 11.44 -6.50
N VAL A 81 -15.60 12.34 -7.48
CA VAL A 81 -14.65 12.31 -8.59
C VAL A 81 -13.30 12.79 -8.09
N THR A 82 -12.27 12.02 -8.38
CA THR A 82 -10.89 12.28 -7.94
C THR A 82 -9.89 12.31 -9.07
N SER A 83 -10.36 12.43 -10.32
CA SER A 83 -9.50 12.65 -11.48
C SER A 83 -8.59 13.84 -11.22
N ARG A 84 -7.31 13.74 -11.65
CA ARG A 84 -6.33 14.79 -11.45
C ARG A 84 -6.81 16.12 -12.06
N LEU A 85 -6.64 17.21 -11.34
CA LEU A 85 -6.79 18.55 -11.90
C LEU A 85 -5.50 18.93 -12.64
N VAL A 86 -5.59 19.05 -13.96
CA VAL A 86 -4.49 19.53 -14.81
C VAL A 86 -4.34 21.04 -14.65
N ALA A 87 -5.48 21.74 -14.61
CA ALA A 87 -5.58 23.16 -14.24
C ALA A 87 -7.01 23.36 -13.69
N ASP A 88 -7.18 23.80 -12.47
CA ASP A 88 -8.48 23.99 -11.84
C ASP A 88 -9.40 24.88 -12.72
N PRO A 89 -10.61 24.41 -13.05
CA PRO A 89 -11.30 23.16 -12.72
C PRO A 89 -11.14 22.03 -13.77
N MET A 90 -10.15 22.11 -14.66
CA MET A 90 -9.95 21.15 -15.75
C MET A 90 -9.32 19.86 -15.22
N THR A 91 -9.98 18.74 -15.53
CA THR A 91 -9.53 17.40 -15.08
C THR A 91 -8.80 16.64 -16.19
N GLU A 92 -8.17 15.50 -15.83
CA GLU A 92 -7.62 14.54 -16.79
C GLU A 92 -8.69 13.72 -17.55
N ALA A 93 -9.97 13.82 -17.16
CA ALA A 93 -11.05 13.12 -17.84
C ALA A 93 -11.27 13.66 -19.25
N LEU A 94 -11.46 12.75 -20.20
CA LEU A 94 -11.59 13.06 -21.61
C LEU A 94 -12.88 12.48 -22.18
N LEU A 95 -13.49 13.23 -23.11
CA LEU A 95 -14.55 12.78 -23.99
C LEU A 95 -14.01 12.76 -25.42
N LEU A 96 -14.11 11.60 -26.06
CA LEU A 96 -13.59 11.32 -27.40
C LEU A 96 -14.76 11.03 -28.31
N ILE A 97 -14.80 11.67 -29.50
CA ILE A 97 -15.83 11.42 -30.52
C ILE A 97 -15.23 10.54 -31.61
N ASP A 98 -16.01 9.51 -32.03
CA ASP A 98 -15.64 8.49 -33.00
C ASP A 98 -14.42 7.65 -32.59
N GLU A 99 -14.29 7.40 -31.27
CA GLU A 99 -13.29 6.52 -30.68
C GLU A 99 -14.00 5.47 -29.79
N PRO A 100 -13.72 4.19 -29.87
CA PRO A 100 -12.73 3.54 -30.75
C PRO A 100 -13.14 3.60 -32.21
N HIS A 101 -12.14 3.66 -33.09
CA HIS A 101 -12.35 3.79 -34.54
C HIS A 101 -13.22 2.66 -35.10
N SER A 102 -14.05 3.03 -36.08
CA SER A 102 -14.71 2.01 -36.89
C SER A 102 -13.67 1.26 -37.73
N THR A 103 -13.96 0.00 -38.05
CA THR A 103 -13.15 -0.81 -38.98
C THR A 103 -12.92 -0.17 -40.33
N THR A 104 -13.78 0.81 -40.70
CA THR A 104 -13.72 1.54 -41.97
C THR A 104 -12.84 2.78 -41.92
N ASN A 105 -12.44 3.27 -40.72
CA ASN A 105 -11.59 4.43 -40.59
C ASN A 105 -10.66 4.35 -39.36
N PRO A 106 -9.66 3.45 -39.39
CA PRO A 106 -8.80 3.19 -38.25
C PRO A 106 -7.78 4.30 -37.96
N THR A 107 -7.75 5.37 -38.73
CA THR A 107 -6.67 6.37 -38.70
C THR A 107 -7.15 7.79 -38.45
N VAL A 108 -8.35 8.00 -37.91
CA VAL A 108 -8.77 9.34 -37.51
C VAL A 108 -7.92 9.80 -36.31
N PRO A 109 -7.05 10.81 -36.48
CA PRO A 109 -6.23 11.28 -35.37
C PRO A 109 -7.11 11.94 -34.30
N LEU A 110 -6.71 11.78 -33.06
CA LEU A 110 -7.32 12.47 -31.93
C LEU A 110 -6.82 13.91 -31.91
N ILE A 111 -7.72 14.87 -32.13
CA ILE A 111 -7.43 16.31 -32.16
C ILE A 111 -8.10 16.96 -30.96
N PRO A 112 -7.31 17.48 -29.99
CA PRO A 112 -7.88 18.11 -28.81
C PRO A 112 -8.51 19.47 -29.13
N CYS A 113 -9.61 19.77 -28.43
CA CYS A 113 -10.18 21.09 -28.37
C CYS A 113 -9.26 22.00 -27.56
N ALA A 114 -8.53 22.89 -28.23
CA ALA A 114 -7.56 23.79 -27.61
C ALA A 114 -8.18 25.12 -27.12
N ALA A 115 -9.44 25.15 -26.81
CA ALA A 115 -10.20 26.38 -26.50
C ALA A 115 -9.89 27.01 -25.12
N GLY A 116 -8.79 26.67 -24.49
CA GLY A 116 -8.36 27.26 -23.21
C GLY A 116 -9.41 27.13 -22.10
N THR A 117 -9.54 28.15 -21.26
CA THR A 117 -10.49 28.17 -20.15
C THR A 117 -11.97 28.24 -20.58
N ALA A 118 -12.27 28.62 -21.79
CA ALA A 118 -13.66 28.69 -22.33
C ALA A 118 -14.25 27.29 -22.63
N GLY A 119 -13.37 26.29 -22.89
CA GLY A 119 -13.75 24.87 -22.99
C GLY A 119 -14.63 24.51 -24.19
N THR A 120 -14.92 25.42 -25.09
CA THR A 120 -15.80 25.18 -26.25
C THR A 120 -15.06 25.35 -27.56
N CYS A 121 -15.25 24.41 -28.49
CA CYS A 121 -14.72 24.49 -29.85
C CYS A 121 -15.84 24.40 -30.86
N SER A 122 -15.84 25.30 -31.84
CA SER A 122 -16.79 25.22 -32.95
C SER A 122 -16.32 24.20 -33.98
N VAL A 123 -17.21 23.33 -34.39
CA VAL A 123 -17.02 22.36 -35.47
C VAL A 123 -18.11 22.60 -36.52
N LEU A 124 -17.71 22.63 -37.77
CA LEU A 124 -18.64 22.82 -38.88
C LEU A 124 -19.08 21.48 -39.43
N GLY A 125 -20.37 21.37 -39.71
CA GLY A 125 -20.95 20.20 -40.35
C GLY A 125 -20.40 19.97 -41.76
N THR A 126 -20.53 18.75 -42.23
CA THR A 126 -20.07 18.34 -43.59
C THR A 126 -21.17 17.69 -44.39
N SER A 127 -22.41 17.67 -43.88
CA SER A 127 -23.57 16.92 -44.43
C SER A 127 -23.35 15.40 -44.50
N GLY A 128 -22.23 14.88 -43.95
CA GLY A 128 -21.81 13.49 -44.17
C GLY A 128 -22.01 12.54 -43.00
N GLY A 129 -22.44 13.00 -41.84
CA GLY A 129 -22.57 12.11 -40.65
C GLY A 129 -21.23 11.55 -40.16
N VAL A 130 -21.15 10.22 -40.03
CA VAL A 130 -19.94 9.50 -39.53
C VAL A 130 -19.07 9.04 -40.69
N GLY A 131 -17.76 9.01 -40.46
CA GLY A 131 -16.76 8.53 -41.40
C GLY A 131 -16.11 9.62 -42.25
N ASN A 132 -15.50 9.25 -43.36
CA ASN A 132 -14.84 10.18 -44.25
C ASN A 132 -15.85 10.57 -45.38
N PRO A 133 -16.27 11.82 -45.48
CA PRO A 133 -15.65 13.02 -44.90
C PRO A 133 -16.40 13.61 -43.67
N GLY A 134 -16.53 12.86 -42.56
CA GLY A 134 -17.12 13.37 -41.33
C GLY A 134 -16.54 14.69 -40.81
N PRO A 135 -17.19 15.38 -39.84
CA PRO A 135 -16.82 16.74 -39.41
C PRO A 135 -15.58 16.81 -38.49
N TYR A 136 -15.06 15.67 -38.02
CA TYR A 136 -13.94 15.62 -37.09
C TYR A 136 -12.66 15.07 -37.73
N GLY A 137 -11.49 15.46 -37.20
CA GLY A 137 -10.20 14.95 -37.64
C GLY A 137 -9.31 16.00 -38.33
N THR A 138 -8.24 15.55 -38.99
CA THR A 138 -7.23 16.41 -39.62
C THR A 138 -7.81 17.35 -40.63
N GLY A 139 -7.56 18.64 -40.46
CA GLY A 139 -8.07 19.71 -41.32
C GLY A 139 -9.57 20.03 -41.12
N LYS A 140 -10.18 19.47 -40.07
CA LYS A 140 -11.57 19.64 -39.67
C LYS A 140 -11.66 20.05 -38.21
N GLY A 141 -12.72 19.65 -37.50
CA GLY A 141 -12.91 19.98 -36.09
C GLY A 141 -12.22 19.00 -35.11
N PRO A 142 -12.00 19.45 -33.89
CA PRO A 142 -11.49 18.58 -32.81
C PRO A 142 -12.51 17.52 -32.43
N ASN A 143 -12.00 16.39 -31.91
CA ASN A 143 -12.78 15.25 -31.44
C ASN A 143 -12.44 14.81 -30.01
N VAL A 144 -11.56 15.55 -29.30
CA VAL A 144 -11.20 15.31 -27.91
C VAL A 144 -11.56 16.52 -27.07
N PHE A 145 -12.36 16.31 -26.03
CA PHE A 145 -12.83 17.35 -25.13
C PHE A 145 -12.44 17.01 -23.70
N GLN A 146 -11.95 18.02 -22.97
CA GLN A 146 -11.50 17.86 -21.59
C GLN A 146 -12.63 18.09 -20.61
N GLY A 147 -12.74 17.23 -19.60
CA GLY A 147 -13.76 17.33 -18.56
C GLY A 147 -13.42 18.39 -17.52
N ARG A 148 -14.44 19.07 -17.02
CA ARG A 148 -14.34 20.04 -15.93
C ARG A 148 -15.05 19.50 -14.69
N LEU A 149 -14.43 19.66 -13.53
CA LEU A 149 -15.07 19.40 -12.25
C LEU A 149 -16.12 20.51 -11.99
N THR A 150 -17.39 20.14 -11.94
CA THR A 150 -18.50 21.06 -11.69
C THR A 150 -19.21 20.81 -10.36
N GLY A 151 -18.79 19.76 -9.66
CA GLY A 151 -19.21 19.39 -8.32
C GLY A 151 -18.30 18.28 -7.80
N SER A 152 -18.40 17.94 -6.51
CA SER A 152 -17.53 16.94 -5.90
C SER A 152 -17.63 15.55 -6.55
N ASN A 153 -18.79 15.22 -7.11
CA ASN A 153 -19.11 13.92 -7.69
C ASN A 153 -19.47 14.00 -9.18
N GLN A 154 -19.14 15.10 -9.85
CA GLN A 154 -19.54 15.27 -11.25
C GLN A 154 -18.45 15.91 -12.11
N VAL A 155 -18.34 15.40 -13.34
CA VAL A 155 -17.51 15.95 -14.41
C VAL A 155 -18.42 16.35 -15.57
N THR A 156 -18.23 17.57 -16.10
CA THR A 156 -18.98 18.08 -17.25
C THR A 156 -18.03 18.41 -18.40
N PHE A 157 -18.34 17.89 -19.56
CA PHE A 157 -17.72 18.26 -20.84
C PHE A 157 -18.57 19.32 -21.49
N LEU A 158 -18.08 20.58 -21.50
CA LEU A 158 -18.84 21.72 -21.94
C LEU A 158 -18.73 21.95 -23.45
N GLY A 159 -19.88 22.28 -24.08
CA GLY A 159 -19.90 22.73 -25.46
C GLY A 159 -19.44 21.70 -26.49
N VAL A 160 -19.64 20.41 -26.21
CA VAL A 160 -19.29 19.33 -27.13
C VAL A 160 -20.19 19.37 -28.37
N PRO A 161 -19.63 19.60 -29.56
CA PRO A 161 -20.42 19.60 -30.79
C PRO A 161 -20.70 18.16 -31.23
N ILE A 162 -21.90 17.66 -30.98
CA ILE A 162 -22.31 16.30 -31.36
C ILE A 162 -23.09 16.36 -32.68
N ASP A 163 -22.40 16.05 -33.78
CA ASP A 163 -23.06 16.00 -35.10
C ASP A 163 -23.92 14.74 -35.22
N PRO A 164 -25.25 14.89 -35.51
CA PRO A 164 -26.10 13.74 -35.68
C PRO A 164 -25.62 12.78 -36.79
N PRO A 165 -25.58 11.47 -36.54
CA PRO A 165 -25.00 10.51 -37.49
C PRO A 165 -25.92 10.14 -38.65
N GLY A 166 -27.19 10.57 -38.65
CA GLY A 166 -28.15 10.15 -39.62
C GLY A 166 -28.54 8.68 -39.49
N SER A 167 -28.36 7.92 -40.55
CA SER A 167 -28.60 6.48 -40.56
C SER A 167 -27.42 5.65 -40.00
N GLN A 168 -26.33 6.30 -39.57
CA GLN A 168 -25.15 5.68 -39.01
C GLN A 168 -25.15 5.76 -37.49
N THR A 169 -24.07 5.31 -36.85
CA THR A 169 -23.87 5.40 -35.41
C THR A 169 -22.63 6.24 -35.10
N ARG A 170 -22.77 7.22 -34.21
CA ARG A 170 -21.69 7.99 -33.67
C ARG A 170 -21.31 7.44 -32.30
N VAL A 171 -20.05 7.13 -32.11
CA VAL A 171 -19.51 6.63 -30.85
C VAL A 171 -18.91 7.81 -30.07
N ILE A 172 -19.29 7.95 -28.81
CA ILE A 172 -18.66 8.88 -27.87
C ILE A 172 -18.14 8.06 -26.71
N ARG A 173 -16.86 8.19 -26.45
CA ARG A 173 -16.18 7.51 -25.33
C ARG A 173 -15.77 8.51 -24.27
N ILE A 174 -16.09 8.22 -23.01
CA ILE A 174 -15.66 8.99 -21.85
C ILE A 174 -14.70 8.12 -21.06
N THR A 175 -13.49 8.64 -20.80
CA THR A 175 -12.38 7.92 -20.18
C THR A 175 -11.66 8.77 -19.14
N ASN A 176 -10.76 8.16 -18.35
CA ASN A 176 -9.96 8.80 -17.31
C ASN A 176 -10.77 9.40 -16.14
N ILE A 177 -11.96 8.90 -15.89
CA ILE A 177 -12.67 9.25 -14.66
C ILE A 177 -12.09 8.41 -13.53
N ARG A 178 -11.66 9.09 -12.44
CA ARG A 178 -11.24 8.46 -11.21
C ARG A 178 -12.22 8.75 -10.10
N ALA A 179 -12.38 7.79 -9.21
CA ALA A 179 -13.35 7.80 -8.13
C ALA A 179 -12.72 7.47 -6.78
N ASN A 180 -13.27 8.03 -5.72
CA ASN A 180 -12.92 7.68 -4.35
C ASN A 180 -13.68 6.40 -3.93
N ALA A 181 -13.07 5.24 -4.18
CA ALA A 181 -13.67 3.95 -3.83
C ALA A 181 -13.77 3.74 -2.31
N ASN A 182 -12.89 4.37 -1.54
CA ASN A 182 -12.87 4.25 -0.07
C ASN A 182 -14.15 4.77 0.60
N GLN A 183 -14.91 5.67 -0.06
CA GLN A 183 -16.19 6.16 0.46
C GLN A 183 -17.27 5.09 0.55
N LEU A 184 -17.18 4.01 -0.22
CA LEU A 184 -18.20 2.95 -0.25
C LEU A 184 -17.88 1.80 0.72
N GLY A 185 -16.59 1.65 1.07
CA GLY A 185 -16.12 0.52 1.88
C GLY A 185 -16.26 -0.84 1.18
N VAL A 186 -15.94 -1.89 1.90
CA VAL A 186 -16.04 -3.28 1.42
C VAL A 186 -17.35 -3.89 1.90
N SER A 187 -18.10 -4.51 1.00
CA SER A 187 -19.29 -5.27 1.37
C SER A 187 -18.89 -6.51 2.20
N SER A 188 -19.61 -6.75 3.28
CA SER A 188 -19.51 -8.00 4.06
C SER A 188 -20.21 -9.19 3.40
N THR A 189 -20.95 -8.94 2.31
CA THR A 189 -21.63 -9.94 1.50
C THR A 189 -20.78 -10.32 0.29
N LEU A 190 -21.12 -11.42 -0.38
CA LEU A 190 -20.44 -11.86 -1.60
C LEU A 190 -20.70 -10.93 -2.82
N VAL A 191 -21.58 -9.94 -2.68
CA VAL A 191 -21.89 -8.99 -3.76
C VAL A 191 -20.96 -7.78 -3.62
N PRO A 192 -20.07 -7.52 -4.59
CA PRO A 192 -19.19 -6.34 -4.55
C PRO A 192 -20.00 -5.05 -4.56
N THR A 193 -19.55 -4.06 -3.81
CA THR A 193 -20.12 -2.70 -3.86
C THR A 193 -19.82 -2.06 -5.21
N GLN A 194 -20.80 -1.35 -5.79
CA GLN A 194 -20.69 -0.80 -7.13
C GLN A 194 -20.46 0.69 -7.11
N ILE A 195 -19.54 1.16 -7.94
CA ILE A 195 -19.49 2.57 -8.36
C ILE A 195 -20.39 2.70 -9.57
N THR A 196 -21.40 3.56 -9.47
CA THR A 196 -22.38 3.82 -10.53
C THR A 196 -22.20 5.21 -11.09
N ALA A 197 -22.34 5.33 -12.39
CA ALA A 197 -22.36 6.60 -13.13
C ALA A 197 -23.76 6.87 -13.69
N TYR A 198 -24.18 8.11 -13.65
CA TYR A 198 -25.36 8.61 -14.34
C TYR A 198 -24.93 9.63 -15.39
N ILE A 199 -25.36 9.44 -16.63
CA ILE A 199 -24.95 10.27 -17.76
C ILE A 199 -26.13 11.14 -18.21
N SER A 200 -25.88 12.44 -18.42
CA SER A 200 -26.86 13.41 -18.93
C SER A 200 -26.27 14.22 -20.07
N ILE A 201 -27.03 14.44 -21.11
CA ILE A 201 -26.69 15.33 -22.22
C ILE A 201 -27.69 16.48 -22.24
N THR A 202 -27.18 17.70 -22.10
CA THR A 202 -27.99 18.94 -22.13
C THR A 202 -27.46 19.88 -23.19
N GLY A 203 -28.34 20.57 -23.91
CA GLY A 203 -27.94 21.48 -24.99
C GLY A 203 -29.11 22.26 -25.53
N SER A 204 -28.92 22.94 -26.66
CA SER A 204 -29.97 23.64 -27.38
C SER A 204 -31.07 22.70 -27.91
N THR A 205 -30.72 21.44 -28.14
CA THR A 205 -31.65 20.35 -28.44
C THR A 205 -31.49 19.26 -27.38
N SER A 206 -32.59 18.72 -26.88
CA SER A 206 -32.57 17.59 -25.95
C SER A 206 -32.08 16.34 -26.68
N VAL A 207 -31.03 15.71 -26.16
CA VAL A 207 -30.54 14.41 -26.62
C VAL A 207 -30.86 13.38 -25.55
N PRO A 208 -31.91 12.57 -25.71
CA PRO A 208 -32.22 11.53 -24.74
C PRO A 208 -31.10 10.52 -24.65
N VAL A 209 -30.78 10.12 -23.41
CA VAL A 209 -29.84 9.03 -23.14
C VAL A 209 -30.64 7.85 -22.64
N ASN A 210 -30.64 6.78 -23.41
CA ASN A 210 -31.21 5.51 -23.01
C ASN A 210 -30.21 4.79 -22.08
N ASN A 211 -30.74 4.15 -21.05
CA ASN A 211 -29.93 3.47 -20.05
C ASN A 211 -28.85 4.38 -19.42
N PRO A 212 -29.22 5.55 -18.86
CA PRO A 212 -28.25 6.55 -18.40
C PRO A 212 -27.47 6.14 -17.17
N GLN A 213 -27.93 5.15 -16.43
CA GLN A 213 -27.24 4.63 -15.25
C GLN A 213 -26.41 3.41 -15.62
N GLN A 214 -25.12 3.47 -15.32
CA GLN A 214 -24.16 2.42 -15.63
C GLN A 214 -23.35 2.04 -14.38
N THR A 215 -23.04 0.75 -14.19
CA THR A 215 -22.00 0.32 -13.25
C THR A 215 -20.65 0.51 -13.92
N VAL A 216 -19.79 1.31 -13.31
CA VAL A 216 -18.47 1.64 -13.89
C VAL A 216 -17.30 1.03 -13.13
N ALA A 217 -17.51 0.49 -11.93
CA ALA A 217 -16.50 -0.30 -11.21
C ALA A 217 -17.14 -1.14 -10.10
N PHE A 218 -16.41 -2.16 -9.66
CA PHE A 218 -16.71 -2.99 -8.48
C PHE A 218 -15.65 -2.78 -7.43
N VAL A 219 -16.04 -2.49 -6.18
CA VAL A 219 -15.13 -2.22 -5.07
C VAL A 219 -14.88 -3.49 -4.28
N GLN A 220 -13.61 -3.86 -4.12
CA GLN A 220 -13.17 -4.98 -3.29
C GLN A 220 -11.92 -4.57 -2.47
N ALA A 221 -11.65 -5.28 -1.37
CA ALA A 221 -10.38 -5.10 -0.66
C ALA A 221 -9.22 -5.44 -1.60
N GLY A 222 -8.31 -4.50 -1.79
CA GLY A 222 -7.17 -4.67 -2.69
C GLY A 222 -5.96 -5.27 -2.00
N LEU A 223 -5.90 -5.24 -0.66
CA LEU A 223 -4.71 -5.61 0.10
C LEU A 223 -5.09 -6.28 1.42
N LYS A 224 -4.39 -7.38 1.72
CA LYS A 224 -4.34 -7.98 3.04
C LYS A 224 -2.91 -7.97 3.53
N THR A 225 -2.70 -7.51 4.75
CA THR A 225 -1.36 -7.39 5.33
C THR A 225 -1.24 -8.22 6.61
N SER A 226 -0.04 -8.71 6.88
CA SER A 226 0.29 -9.38 8.14
C SER A 226 1.76 -9.24 8.49
N ILE A 227 2.07 -9.26 9.78
CA ILE A 227 3.43 -9.30 10.29
C ILE A 227 3.66 -10.69 10.87
N GLN A 228 4.75 -11.34 10.46
CA GLN A 228 5.08 -12.70 10.83
C GLN A 228 6.48 -12.77 11.40
N SER A 229 6.66 -13.45 12.51
CA SER A 229 7.97 -13.80 13.06
C SER A 229 8.21 -15.29 12.80
N GLY A 230 9.07 -15.60 11.84
CA GLY A 230 9.50 -16.97 11.54
C GLY A 230 8.37 -17.99 11.31
N THR A 231 7.59 -18.31 12.33
CA THR A 231 6.50 -19.31 12.28
C THR A 231 5.14 -18.80 12.73
N LEU A 232 5.05 -17.64 13.38
CA LEU A 232 3.81 -17.16 14.00
C LEU A 232 3.65 -15.63 13.85
N SER A 233 2.41 -15.16 13.92
CA SER A 233 2.02 -13.75 13.88
C SER A 233 2.32 -12.97 15.18
N THR A 234 3.26 -13.42 16.01
CA THR A 234 3.64 -12.77 17.27
C THR A 234 4.81 -11.81 17.07
N PRO A 235 4.86 -10.67 17.78
CA PRO A 235 6.02 -9.78 17.71
C PRO A 235 7.28 -10.50 18.21
N ILE A 236 8.44 -10.15 17.62
CA ILE A 236 9.73 -10.69 18.05
C ILE A 236 10.16 -10.04 19.35
N ASN A 237 10.55 -10.86 20.32
CA ASN A 237 11.11 -10.41 21.58
C ASN A 237 12.64 -10.52 21.52
N PHE A 238 13.32 -9.39 21.43
CA PHE A 238 14.76 -9.32 21.57
C PHE A 238 15.15 -9.14 23.04
N LEU A 239 16.31 -9.66 23.40
CA LEU A 239 16.92 -9.44 24.71
C LEU A 239 18.10 -8.49 24.57
N TYR A 240 18.14 -7.46 25.39
CA TYR A 240 19.17 -6.41 25.40
C TYR A 240 20.60 -6.93 25.54
N CYS A 241 20.79 -8.02 26.26
CA CYS A 241 22.10 -8.63 26.50
C CYS A 241 22.65 -9.43 25.32
N ASN A 242 21.83 -9.67 24.32
CA ASN A 242 22.19 -10.39 23.09
C ASN A 242 22.24 -9.44 21.93
N SER A 243 23.35 -9.44 21.18
CA SER A 243 23.39 -8.70 19.91
C SER A 243 22.38 -9.29 18.95
N ALA A 244 21.57 -8.43 18.33
CA ALA A 244 20.79 -8.81 17.17
C ALA A 244 21.69 -8.74 15.95
N ASN A 245 21.92 -9.90 15.34
CA ASN A 245 22.77 -10.08 14.19
C ASN A 245 21.98 -10.85 13.13
N SER A 246 21.85 -10.32 11.93
CA SER A 246 20.92 -10.85 10.96
C SER A 246 21.57 -11.16 9.62
N ASN A 247 21.31 -12.37 9.13
CA ASN A 247 21.48 -12.71 7.72
C ASN A 247 20.13 -12.56 7.03
N ILE A 248 20.00 -11.59 6.13
CA ILE A 248 18.86 -11.53 5.24
C ILE A 248 19.13 -12.52 4.10
N ALA A 249 18.49 -13.67 4.15
CA ALA A 249 18.55 -14.63 3.07
C ALA A 249 17.76 -14.10 1.86
N GLY A 250 18.40 -14.12 0.72
CA GLY A 250 18.02 -13.56 -0.59
C GLY A 250 16.58 -13.54 -1.08
N ASN A 251 16.44 -13.14 -2.30
CA ASN A 251 15.22 -12.86 -3.09
C ASN A 251 14.12 -13.91 -3.14
N ASN A 252 14.23 -15.00 -2.47
CA ASN A 252 13.26 -16.07 -2.59
C ASN A 252 12.46 -16.17 -1.30
N THR A 253 11.20 -15.81 -1.38
CA THR A 253 10.24 -15.82 -0.28
C THR A 253 10.13 -17.17 0.42
N SER A 254 10.34 -18.28 -0.30
CA SER A 254 10.33 -19.61 0.30
C SER A 254 11.55 -19.89 1.21
N SER A 255 12.69 -19.23 0.99
CA SER A 255 13.86 -19.38 1.86
C SER A 255 13.80 -18.47 3.10
N LEU A 256 12.95 -17.44 3.09
CA LEU A 256 12.72 -16.58 4.26
C LEU A 256 12.00 -17.33 5.38
N GLN A 257 11.12 -18.25 5.04
CA GLN A 257 10.46 -19.11 6.03
C GLN A 257 11.48 -20.01 6.77
N THR A 258 12.59 -20.35 6.13
CA THR A 258 13.67 -21.14 6.74
C THR A 258 14.78 -20.28 7.36
N GLY A 259 14.99 -19.05 6.85
CA GLY A 259 15.99 -18.11 7.37
C GLY A 259 15.58 -17.37 8.65
N GLY A 260 14.30 -17.36 8.98
CA GLY A 260 13.76 -16.82 10.23
C GLY A 260 14.22 -17.56 11.50
N GLN A 261 15.04 -18.56 11.35
CA GLN A 261 15.59 -19.36 12.45
C GLN A 261 16.56 -18.60 13.37
N ASN A 262 17.08 -17.45 12.94
CA ASN A 262 18.03 -16.69 13.76
C ASN A 262 17.39 -15.62 14.66
N GLY A 263 16.06 -15.56 14.74
CA GLY A 263 15.35 -14.72 15.71
C GLY A 263 15.50 -13.20 15.53
N THR A 264 16.12 -12.75 14.43
CA THR A 264 16.45 -11.34 14.21
C THR A 264 15.71 -10.70 13.04
N GLN A 265 14.81 -11.45 12.41
CA GLN A 265 14.00 -11.00 11.28
C GLN A 265 12.53 -11.21 11.56
N PHE A 266 11.74 -10.29 11.07
CA PHE A 266 10.30 -10.50 10.86
C PHE A 266 9.95 -10.21 9.41
N ILE A 267 8.82 -10.73 8.97
CA ILE A 267 8.35 -10.58 7.60
C ILE A 267 7.11 -9.70 7.63
N VAL A 268 7.11 -8.65 6.83
CA VAL A 268 5.90 -7.92 6.50
C VAL A 268 5.36 -8.48 5.20
N ARG A 269 4.20 -9.13 5.28
CA ARG A 269 3.55 -9.77 4.15
C ARG A 269 2.44 -8.87 3.61
N PHE A 270 2.43 -8.76 2.30
CA PHE A 270 1.39 -8.15 1.51
C PHE A 270 0.79 -9.24 0.62
N ASP A 271 -0.48 -9.51 0.78
CA ASP A 271 -1.26 -10.39 -0.08
C ASP A 271 -2.23 -9.55 -0.91
N GLU A 272 -2.20 -9.75 -2.21
CA GLU A 272 -3.15 -9.13 -3.13
C GLU A 272 -4.57 -9.62 -2.85
N GLY A 273 -5.53 -8.70 -2.79
CA GLY A 273 -6.92 -9.02 -2.45
C GLY A 273 -7.74 -9.56 -3.62
N PHE A 274 -7.42 -9.13 -4.83
CA PHE A 274 -7.95 -9.65 -6.09
C PHE A 274 -6.88 -9.52 -7.17
N ALA A 275 -6.87 -10.40 -8.14
CA ALA A 275 -5.94 -10.32 -9.26
C ALA A 275 -6.06 -8.96 -9.97
N SER A 276 -4.95 -8.35 -10.34
CA SER A 276 -4.86 -6.98 -10.89
C SER A 276 -5.08 -5.82 -9.89
N SER A 277 -5.11 -6.07 -8.58
CA SER A 277 -5.08 -4.96 -7.61
C SER A 277 -3.72 -4.27 -7.58
N TRP A 278 -2.66 -5.01 -7.90
CA TRP A 278 -1.34 -4.46 -8.11
C TRP A 278 -1.14 -4.14 -9.59
N LYS A 279 -0.75 -2.91 -9.87
CA LYS A 279 -0.65 -2.37 -11.22
C LYS A 279 0.71 -1.74 -11.42
N VAL A 280 1.24 -1.82 -12.62
CA VAL A 280 2.48 -1.14 -12.99
C VAL A 280 2.18 0.27 -13.49
N ARG A 281 3.16 1.14 -13.47
CA ARG A 281 3.04 2.53 -13.94
C ARG A 281 2.69 2.60 -15.41
N ASN A 282 3.36 1.81 -16.19
CA ASN A 282 3.17 1.71 -17.63
C ASN A 282 3.38 0.26 -18.03
N ALA A 283 2.34 -0.41 -18.51
CA ALA A 283 2.47 -1.77 -18.96
C ALA A 283 3.32 -1.82 -20.23
N ALA A 284 4.53 -2.29 -20.07
CA ALA A 284 5.11 -3.04 -21.16
C ALA A 284 4.30 -4.32 -21.28
N LEU A 285 3.62 -4.47 -22.39
CA LEU A 285 2.83 -5.65 -22.60
C LEU A 285 3.69 -6.84 -22.92
N THR A 286 4.21 -7.38 -21.88
CA THR A 286 4.35 -8.82 -21.83
C THR A 286 3.20 -9.28 -20.92
N ILE A 287 2.08 -9.66 -21.48
CA ILE A 287 1.18 -10.54 -20.77
C ILE A 287 1.96 -11.85 -20.71
N ALA A 288 2.73 -12.01 -19.68
CA ALA A 288 3.31 -13.28 -19.35
C ALA A 288 2.18 -14.13 -18.76
N GLY A 289 1.45 -14.80 -19.64
CA GLY A 289 0.92 -16.09 -19.25
C GLY A 289 2.12 -16.99 -18.93
N PRO A 290 1.99 -18.03 -18.09
CA PRO A 290 3.12 -18.87 -17.68
C PRO A 290 3.88 -19.53 -18.83
N THR A 291 3.50 -19.33 -20.06
CA THR A 291 4.07 -20.00 -21.24
C THR A 291 4.23 -19.16 -22.50
N ALA A 292 3.82 -17.91 -22.56
CA ALA A 292 4.03 -17.07 -23.74
C ALA A 292 4.05 -15.59 -23.42
N ALA A 293 5.17 -14.94 -23.73
CA ALA A 293 5.23 -13.51 -23.89
C ALA A 293 4.37 -13.12 -25.11
N ALA A 294 3.14 -12.66 -24.87
CA ALA A 294 2.38 -12.01 -25.92
C ALA A 294 2.98 -10.62 -26.10
N THR A 295 3.78 -10.45 -27.12
CA THR A 295 4.27 -9.15 -27.55
C THR A 295 3.15 -8.43 -28.28
N GLY A 296 2.33 -7.71 -27.52
CA GLY A 296 1.39 -6.73 -28.07
C GLY A 296 1.87 -5.31 -27.80
N SER A 297 1.49 -4.35 -28.61
CA SER A 297 1.74 -2.96 -28.28
C SER A 297 0.83 -2.52 -27.14
N ILE A 298 1.31 -1.66 -26.27
CA ILE A 298 0.53 -1.06 -25.17
C ILE A 298 -0.82 -0.53 -25.66
N GLY A 299 -0.87 0.01 -26.87
CA GLY A 299 -2.09 0.49 -27.48
C GLY A 299 -3.18 -0.57 -27.69
N ASP A 300 -2.80 -1.83 -27.82
CA ASP A 300 -3.74 -2.90 -28.19
C ASP A 300 -4.42 -3.58 -27.01
N LEU A 301 -3.82 -3.52 -25.82
CA LEU A 301 -4.29 -4.22 -24.63
C LEU A 301 -4.44 -3.32 -23.40
N ASN A 302 -4.39 -2.02 -23.58
CA ASN A 302 -4.46 -1.01 -22.54
C ASN A 302 -5.86 -0.53 -22.26
N GLN A 303 -5.93 0.28 -21.26
CA GLN A 303 -7.09 1.05 -20.85
C GLN A 303 -7.59 2.06 -21.88
N ASN A 304 -6.89 2.20 -23.01
CA ASN A 304 -7.33 2.98 -24.16
C ASN A 304 -8.47 2.33 -24.96
N VAL A 305 -8.69 1.04 -24.76
CA VAL A 305 -9.72 0.26 -25.46
C VAL A 305 -10.81 -0.10 -24.47
N PRO A 306 -12.08 0.21 -24.73
CA PRO A 306 -13.19 -0.21 -23.89
C PRO A 306 -13.19 -1.73 -23.71
N GLY A 307 -13.29 -2.18 -22.46
CA GLY A 307 -13.23 -3.61 -22.12
C GLY A 307 -11.82 -4.20 -21.95
N ALA A 308 -10.78 -3.41 -22.06
CA ALA A 308 -9.42 -3.87 -21.75
C ALA A 308 -9.22 -4.11 -20.23
N ILE A 309 -8.28 -4.98 -19.89
CA ILE A 309 -7.91 -5.23 -18.49
C ILE A 309 -7.15 -4.03 -17.94
N TYR A 310 -7.60 -3.52 -16.80
CA TYR A 310 -6.98 -2.38 -16.12
C TYR A 310 -5.81 -2.84 -15.25
N ASN A 311 -4.67 -3.11 -15.86
CA ASN A 311 -3.46 -3.58 -15.16
C ASN A 311 -2.36 -2.51 -14.99
N THR A 312 -2.65 -1.24 -15.33
CA THR A 312 -1.75 -0.11 -15.11
C THR A 312 -2.40 0.93 -14.19
N GLU A 313 -1.60 1.75 -13.53
CA GLU A 313 -2.10 2.91 -12.78
C GLU A 313 -2.47 4.09 -13.71
N THR A 314 -2.07 4.03 -14.97
CA THR A 314 -2.45 4.99 -16.00
C THR A 314 -3.79 4.63 -16.61
N GLY A 315 -4.70 5.59 -16.74
CA GLY A 315 -6.00 5.39 -17.38
C GLY A 315 -5.95 5.52 -18.89
N PHE A 316 -5.13 6.39 -19.38
CA PHE A 316 -4.97 6.67 -20.79
C PHE A 316 -3.48 6.74 -21.09
N SER A 317 -2.93 5.84 -21.90
CA SER A 317 -1.52 5.87 -22.18
C SER A 317 -1.20 7.02 -23.12
N SER A 318 -0.71 8.10 -22.58
CA SER A 318 0.06 9.04 -23.38
C SER A 318 1.51 8.55 -23.35
N GLY A 319 1.94 7.79 -24.32
CA GLY A 319 3.35 7.50 -24.45
C GLY A 319 4.10 8.80 -24.61
N GLY A 320 4.90 9.22 -23.69
CA GLY A 320 5.66 10.46 -23.78
C GLY A 320 5.81 11.20 -22.49
N SER A 321 5.45 10.57 -21.38
CA SER A 321 5.99 11.00 -20.12
C SER A 321 7.51 10.84 -20.19
N THR A 322 8.24 11.90 -19.93
CA THR A 322 9.69 11.89 -19.66
C THR A 322 10.02 11.10 -18.39
N ASP A 323 9.00 10.55 -17.71
CA ASP A 323 9.16 9.61 -16.61
C ASP A 323 9.74 8.33 -17.18
N ALA A 324 11.05 8.28 -17.22
CA ALA A 324 11.81 7.16 -17.73
C ALA A 324 11.36 5.87 -17.03
N ILE A 325 10.80 4.97 -17.81
CA ILE A 325 10.74 3.56 -17.44
C ILE A 325 12.17 3.16 -17.10
N PRO A 326 12.42 2.47 -15.98
CA PRO A 326 13.77 2.07 -15.61
C PRO A 326 14.48 1.45 -16.83
N THR A 327 15.59 2.01 -17.21
CA THR A 327 16.43 1.50 -18.29
C THR A 327 16.75 0.03 -17.99
N GLY A 328 16.23 -0.87 -18.80
CA GLY A 328 16.35 -2.32 -18.61
C GLY A 328 15.07 -3.09 -18.84
N SER A 329 13.91 -2.43 -18.92
CA SER A 329 12.63 -3.11 -19.19
C SER A 329 12.41 -3.50 -20.65
N GLY A 330 13.27 -3.06 -21.59
CA GLY A 330 13.14 -3.38 -23.02
C GLY A 330 11.92 -2.74 -23.71
N VAL A 331 11.24 -1.80 -23.04
CA VAL A 331 10.04 -1.17 -23.57
C VAL A 331 10.36 0.07 -24.37
N ALA A 332 10.00 0.06 -25.62
CA ALA A 332 10.05 1.24 -26.46
C ALA A 332 9.08 2.31 -25.92
N GLN A 333 9.58 3.51 -25.70
CA GLN A 333 8.79 4.67 -25.35
C GLN A 333 7.78 4.95 -26.47
N GLN A 334 6.50 4.83 -26.21
CA GLN A 334 5.48 5.20 -27.19
C GLN A 334 5.29 6.72 -27.19
N THR A 335 5.33 7.31 -28.36
CA THR A 335 4.95 8.71 -28.55
C THR A 335 3.46 8.90 -28.29
N PRO A 336 3.06 9.95 -27.53
CA PRO A 336 1.66 10.20 -27.24
C PRO A 336 0.90 10.50 -28.55
N PRO A 337 -0.38 10.08 -28.61
CA PRO A 337 -1.25 10.50 -29.71
C PRO A 337 -1.59 12.00 -29.66
N PHE A 338 -1.21 12.69 -28.58
CA PHE A 338 -1.49 14.11 -28.40
C PHE A 338 -0.24 14.97 -28.56
N PRO A 339 -0.33 16.14 -29.22
CA PRO A 339 0.78 17.07 -29.26
C PRO A 339 1.12 17.60 -27.86
N THR A 340 2.38 17.67 -27.56
CA THR A 340 2.96 18.01 -26.24
C THR A 340 2.67 19.43 -25.74
N THR A 341 1.98 20.26 -26.51
CA THR A 341 1.82 21.70 -26.25
C THR A 341 0.57 22.10 -25.47
N SER A 342 -0.33 21.19 -25.12
CA SER A 342 -1.66 21.58 -24.66
C SER A 342 -2.08 21.06 -23.27
N GLY A 343 -1.17 20.71 -22.39
CA GLY A 343 -1.54 20.22 -21.05
C GLY A 343 -2.24 18.86 -21.01
N LEU A 344 -2.62 18.31 -22.17
CA LEU A 344 -3.20 16.97 -22.30
C LEU A 344 -2.16 15.87 -22.33
N SER A 345 -0.89 16.19 -22.50
CA SER A 345 0.22 15.25 -22.57
C SER A 345 0.44 14.44 -21.28
N SER A 346 -0.09 14.94 -20.16
CA SER A 346 -0.06 14.24 -18.86
C SER A 346 -1.41 13.66 -18.44
N ALA A 347 -2.43 13.80 -19.25
CA ALA A 347 -3.75 13.28 -18.92
C ALA A 347 -3.74 11.75 -18.83
N GLY A 348 -4.31 11.21 -17.78
CA GLY A 348 -4.38 9.77 -17.53
C GLY A 348 -3.09 9.11 -17.08
N VAL A 349 -1.98 9.82 -16.95
CA VAL A 349 -0.70 9.26 -16.51
C VAL A 349 -0.61 9.31 -14.99
N ALA A 350 -0.41 8.16 -14.35
CA ALA A 350 -0.13 8.07 -12.92
C ALA A 350 1.33 8.43 -12.60
N ASN A 351 1.59 8.92 -11.40
CA ASN A 351 2.93 9.30 -10.95
C ASN A 351 3.80 8.07 -10.64
N ALA A 352 3.16 6.96 -10.25
CA ALA A 352 3.84 5.74 -9.84
C ALA A 352 2.98 4.52 -10.21
N GLY A 353 3.60 3.36 -10.29
CA GLY A 353 2.92 2.07 -10.19
C GLY A 353 2.39 1.85 -8.78
N THR A 354 1.75 0.72 -8.55
CA THR A 354 1.33 0.34 -7.20
C THR A 354 2.54 0.30 -6.27
N ARG A 355 2.44 1.02 -5.16
CA ARG A 355 3.44 1.04 -4.11
C ARG A 355 2.91 0.38 -2.87
N LEU A 356 3.77 -0.41 -2.24
CA LEU A 356 3.54 -1.06 -0.97
C LEU A 356 4.48 -0.43 0.04
N MET A 357 3.93 0.11 1.11
CA MET A 357 4.67 0.87 2.11
C MET A 357 4.62 0.19 3.46
N ILE A 358 5.75 0.23 4.16
CA ILE A 358 5.87 -0.15 5.56
C ILE A 358 6.31 1.09 6.32
N GLN A 359 5.50 1.54 7.27
CA GLN A 359 5.86 2.58 8.22
C GLN A 359 6.15 1.94 9.57
N PHE A 360 7.37 2.09 10.05
CA PHE A 360 7.80 1.62 11.37
C PHE A 360 7.70 2.77 12.36
N ASN A 361 7.16 2.49 13.54
CA ASN A 361 7.04 3.46 14.62
C ASN A 361 7.57 2.87 15.93
N ALA A 362 7.97 3.74 16.83
CA ALA A 362 8.55 3.41 18.13
C ALA A 362 9.77 2.47 18.01
N ILE A 363 10.62 2.71 16.99
CA ILE A 363 11.90 2.01 16.84
C ILE A 363 12.79 2.43 18.02
N PRO A 364 13.34 1.47 18.81
CA PRO A 364 14.23 1.78 19.91
C PRO A 364 15.46 2.58 19.45
N THR A 365 15.82 3.62 20.19
CA THR A 365 17.05 4.37 19.94
C THR A 365 18.23 3.39 19.96
N GLY A 366 19.10 3.45 18.95
CA GLY A 366 20.24 2.53 18.81
C GLY A 366 19.96 1.26 18.02
N ALA A 367 18.69 0.93 17.73
CA ALA A 367 18.35 -0.12 16.78
C ALA A 367 18.35 0.39 15.34
N GLN A 368 18.82 -0.43 14.41
CA GLN A 368 18.82 -0.17 12.98
C GLN A 368 18.00 -1.23 12.27
N LEU A 369 17.19 -0.79 11.28
CA LEU A 369 16.42 -1.69 10.42
C LEU A 369 17.07 -1.78 9.04
N PHE A 370 17.02 -2.98 8.45
CA PHE A 370 17.51 -3.26 7.10
C PHE A 370 16.44 -4.00 6.31
N VAL A 371 16.36 -3.69 5.03
CA VAL A 371 15.43 -4.33 4.08
C VAL A 371 16.13 -4.63 2.75
N PRO A 372 15.69 -5.64 1.99
CA PRO A 372 16.21 -5.89 0.63
C PRO A 372 15.85 -4.76 -0.32
N VAL A 373 16.74 -4.48 -1.29
CA VAL A 373 16.50 -3.46 -2.32
C VAL A 373 15.55 -3.96 -3.40
N GLN A 374 15.51 -5.26 -3.63
CA GLN A 374 14.70 -5.88 -4.66
C GLN A 374 14.11 -7.20 -4.17
N LEU A 375 12.87 -7.44 -4.53
CA LEU A 375 12.12 -8.63 -4.16
C LEU A 375 11.30 -9.14 -5.35
N ASN A 376 11.10 -10.44 -5.41
CA ASN A 376 10.14 -11.05 -6.31
C ASN A 376 8.77 -11.14 -5.64
N THR A 377 7.72 -10.94 -6.40
CA THR A 377 6.38 -11.36 -6.01
C THR A 377 6.16 -12.81 -6.43
N VAL A 378 5.38 -13.52 -5.64
CA VAL A 378 5.00 -14.91 -5.92
C VAL A 378 3.49 -15.05 -5.94
N ASN A 379 3.00 -16.06 -6.65
CA ASN A 379 1.58 -16.36 -6.57
C ASN A 379 1.20 -16.88 -5.18
N GLN A 380 -0.05 -16.70 -4.78
CA GLN A 380 -0.56 -17.15 -3.46
C GLN A 380 -0.86 -18.67 -3.42
N SER A 381 -0.37 -19.42 -4.38
CA SER A 381 -0.53 -20.88 -4.40
C SER A 381 0.44 -21.57 -3.44
N THR A 382 0.21 -22.84 -3.18
CA THR A 382 1.08 -23.65 -2.32
C THR A 382 2.49 -23.86 -2.91
N THR A 383 2.67 -23.70 -4.21
CA THR A 383 3.94 -23.91 -4.92
C THR A 383 4.74 -22.63 -5.13
N SER A 384 4.21 -21.46 -4.73
CA SER A 384 4.90 -20.16 -4.75
C SER A 384 5.79 -19.92 -5.96
N THR A 385 5.18 -19.74 -7.13
CA THR A 385 5.90 -19.41 -8.37
C THR A 385 6.13 -17.90 -8.45
N VAL A 386 7.32 -17.48 -8.89
CA VAL A 386 7.62 -16.06 -9.14
C VAL A 386 6.78 -15.58 -10.33
N VAL A 387 6.04 -14.49 -10.10
CA VAL A 387 5.11 -13.92 -11.10
C VAL A 387 5.36 -12.44 -11.36
N GLY A 388 6.06 -11.76 -10.48
CA GLY A 388 6.34 -10.34 -10.62
C GLY A 388 7.56 -9.90 -9.83
N ARG A 389 7.71 -8.58 -9.69
CA ARG A 389 8.88 -7.97 -9.06
C ARG A 389 8.52 -6.63 -8.41
N ALA A 390 9.13 -6.40 -7.26
CA ALA A 390 9.07 -5.14 -6.53
C ALA A 390 10.47 -4.60 -6.27
N VAL A 391 10.63 -3.27 -6.27
CA VAL A 391 11.90 -2.60 -6.00
C VAL A 391 11.70 -1.54 -4.93
N LEU A 392 12.67 -1.43 -4.02
CA LEU A 392 12.71 -0.37 -3.02
C LEU A 392 12.97 0.95 -3.72
N VAL A 393 12.12 1.95 -3.47
CA VAL A 393 12.19 3.26 -4.13
C VAL A 393 12.38 4.38 -3.11
N ALA A 394 13.05 5.45 -3.54
CA ALA A 394 13.10 6.67 -2.76
C ALA A 394 11.72 7.33 -2.74
N ALA A 395 11.22 7.60 -1.56
CA ALA A 395 9.90 8.18 -1.35
C ALA A 395 9.92 9.12 -0.14
N ASP A 396 8.95 10.02 -0.07
CA ASP A 396 8.70 10.81 1.13
C ASP A 396 8.00 9.98 2.23
N SER A 397 7.67 10.59 3.35
CA SER A 397 7.02 9.92 4.49
C SER A 397 5.61 9.40 4.18
N THR A 398 5.00 9.84 3.09
CA THR A 398 3.69 9.34 2.62
C THR A 398 3.82 8.22 1.60
N GLY A 399 5.03 7.94 1.14
CA GLY A 399 5.30 6.98 0.07
C GLY A 399 5.19 7.57 -1.34
N ALA A 400 5.03 8.90 -1.46
CA ALA A 400 5.01 9.59 -2.75
C ALA A 400 6.41 9.75 -3.34
N ASN A 401 6.48 10.07 -4.63
CA ASN A 401 7.74 10.42 -5.29
C ASN A 401 8.38 11.66 -4.64
N ILE A 402 9.68 11.60 -4.41
CA ILE A 402 10.46 12.78 -4.04
C ILE A 402 10.52 13.70 -5.27
N GLY A 403 9.96 14.91 -5.15
CA GLY A 403 9.91 15.89 -6.25
C GLY A 403 8.49 16.17 -6.78
N GLY A 404 7.44 15.59 -6.20
CA GLY A 404 6.04 15.91 -6.50
C GLY A 404 5.48 15.24 -7.77
N ILE A 405 4.39 15.81 -8.30
CA ILE A 405 3.60 15.23 -9.39
C ILE A 405 4.36 15.20 -10.73
N SER A 406 5.28 16.14 -10.96
CA SER A 406 5.90 16.38 -12.24
C SER A 406 7.28 15.75 -12.38
N GLY A 407 7.45 14.49 -12.11
CA GLY A 407 8.67 13.78 -12.47
C GLY A 407 9.65 13.56 -11.35
N GLY A 408 9.18 13.13 -10.20
CA GLY A 408 10.06 12.58 -9.18
C GLY A 408 10.88 11.41 -9.75
N SER A 409 12.15 11.38 -9.41
CA SER A 409 13.05 10.32 -9.85
C SER A 409 12.48 8.97 -9.50
N PHE A 410 12.08 8.21 -10.51
CA PHE A 410 11.78 6.80 -10.40
C PHE A 410 13.09 6.04 -10.53
N GLY A 411 13.73 5.78 -9.43
CA GLY A 411 14.90 4.92 -9.41
C GLY A 411 14.84 4.00 -8.20
N PRO A 412 15.17 2.71 -8.36
CA PRO A 412 15.40 1.86 -7.21
C PRO A 412 16.55 2.47 -6.40
N ILE A 413 16.47 2.37 -5.08
CA ILE A 413 17.60 2.72 -4.23
C ILE A 413 18.75 1.78 -4.63
N PRO A 414 19.92 2.31 -5.03
CA PRO A 414 21.03 1.46 -5.43
C PRO A 414 21.40 0.52 -4.28
N ALA A 415 21.66 -0.74 -4.60
CA ALA A 415 22.24 -1.67 -3.65
C ALA A 415 23.62 -1.15 -3.23
N THR A 416 23.74 -0.64 -2.02
CA THR A 416 24.98 -0.04 -1.53
C THR A 416 25.99 -1.07 -1.09
N SER A 417 25.53 -2.26 -0.65
CA SER A 417 26.42 -3.33 -0.18
C SER A 417 25.66 -4.65 -0.01
N THR A 418 26.36 -5.76 -0.13
CA THR A 418 25.88 -7.08 0.30
C THR A 418 26.06 -7.29 1.80
N SER A 419 26.84 -6.44 2.46
CA SER A 419 27.01 -6.46 3.92
C SER A 419 27.06 -5.03 4.44
N ASN A 420 26.34 -4.78 5.53
CA ASN A 420 26.40 -3.53 6.27
C ASN A 420 26.81 -3.82 7.71
N THR A 421 27.66 -2.97 8.27
CA THR A 421 28.14 -3.10 9.64
C THR A 421 27.62 -1.93 10.47
N LEU A 422 26.98 -2.21 11.59
CA LEU A 422 26.57 -1.24 12.58
C LEU A 422 27.19 -1.61 13.92
N SER A 423 28.08 -0.78 14.44
CA SER A 423 28.69 -0.97 15.79
C SER A 423 29.22 -2.40 16.03
N GLY A 424 29.89 -3.01 15.03
CA GLY A 424 30.42 -4.37 15.12
C GLY A 424 29.43 -5.49 14.78
N VAL A 425 28.18 -5.16 14.49
CA VAL A 425 27.16 -6.12 14.04
C VAL A 425 27.09 -6.10 12.52
N SER A 426 27.24 -7.26 11.90
CA SER A 426 27.15 -7.42 10.45
C SER A 426 25.76 -7.88 10.04
N VAL A 427 25.17 -7.20 9.05
CA VAL A 427 23.98 -7.67 8.36
C VAL A 427 24.38 -8.08 6.96
N ILE A 428 24.20 -9.33 6.61
CA ILE A 428 24.67 -9.93 5.37
C ILE A 428 23.46 -10.34 4.52
N SER A 429 23.48 -9.98 3.25
CA SER A 429 22.56 -10.52 2.25
C SER A 429 23.32 -11.43 1.29
N THR A 430 22.78 -12.62 1.06
CA THR A 430 23.45 -13.63 0.22
C THR A 430 23.26 -13.42 -1.27
N ASN A 431 22.22 -12.71 -1.73
CA ASN A 431 21.90 -12.63 -3.16
C ASN A 431 21.45 -11.27 -3.70
N THR A 432 21.17 -10.29 -2.84
CA THR A 432 20.74 -8.95 -3.26
C THR A 432 21.26 -7.91 -2.32
N GLY A 433 21.40 -6.70 -2.82
CA GLY A 433 21.71 -5.57 -1.97
C GLY A 433 20.64 -5.42 -0.88
N ILE A 434 21.09 -5.04 0.28
CA ILE A 434 20.26 -4.59 1.40
C ILE A 434 20.48 -3.11 1.61
N ALA A 435 19.46 -2.41 2.07
CA ALA A 435 19.53 -1.00 2.42
C ALA A 435 19.21 -0.82 3.91
N PRO A 436 20.01 -0.02 4.63
CA PRO A 436 19.61 0.48 5.95
C PRO A 436 18.48 1.47 5.79
N LEU A 437 17.47 1.39 6.65
CA LEU A 437 16.41 2.40 6.71
C LEU A 437 16.88 3.58 7.56
N THR A 438 16.63 4.79 7.08
CA THR A 438 16.89 5.99 7.87
C THR A 438 15.87 6.07 9.00
N VAL A 439 16.34 5.98 10.24
CA VAL A 439 15.49 6.14 11.44
C VAL A 439 15.55 7.59 11.90
N THR A 440 14.40 8.25 11.92
CA THR A 440 14.25 9.63 12.40
C THR A 440 13.20 9.68 13.49
N ALA A 441 13.59 10.12 14.69
CA ALA A 441 12.70 10.21 15.86
C ALA A 441 11.92 8.89 16.14
N GLY A 442 12.57 7.74 15.98
CA GLY A 442 11.96 6.43 16.20
C GLY A 442 11.02 5.96 15.09
N THR A 443 11.04 6.61 13.93
CA THR A 443 10.24 6.23 12.76
C THR A 443 11.15 5.92 11.57
N ALA A 444 10.71 5.00 10.72
CA ALA A 444 11.35 4.70 9.44
C ALA A 444 10.29 4.26 8.43
N THR A 445 10.59 4.40 7.15
CA THR A 445 9.68 4.03 6.06
C THR A 445 10.43 3.25 5.00
N ALA A 446 9.83 2.17 4.51
CA ALA A 446 10.27 1.44 3.33
C ALA A 446 9.13 1.42 2.30
N VAL A 447 9.41 1.76 1.05
CA VAL A 447 8.42 1.80 -0.03
C VAL A 447 8.92 0.95 -1.18
N TYR A 448 8.10 -0.03 -1.56
CA TYR A 448 8.35 -0.89 -2.72
C TYR A 448 7.38 -0.55 -3.84
N GLU A 449 7.89 -0.28 -5.02
CA GLU A 449 7.06 -0.13 -6.21
C GLU A 449 7.02 -1.43 -7.01
N ILE A 450 5.82 -1.85 -7.38
CA ILE A 450 5.60 -3.00 -8.26
C ILE A 450 6.01 -2.59 -9.67
N VAL A 451 7.01 -3.29 -10.21
CA VAL A 451 7.54 -3.03 -11.56
C VAL A 451 7.27 -4.19 -12.53
N GLY A 452 6.78 -5.30 -12.02
CA GLY A 452 6.29 -6.44 -12.80
C GLY A 452 5.19 -7.14 -12.03
N THR A 453 4.11 -7.53 -12.72
CA THR A 453 2.93 -8.20 -12.14
C THR A 453 2.25 -9.07 -13.18
N ASP A 454 1.56 -10.13 -12.74
CA ASP A 454 0.66 -10.94 -13.54
C ASP A 454 -0.79 -10.63 -13.15
N PRO A 455 -1.55 -9.88 -13.98
CA PRO A 455 -2.91 -9.44 -13.63
C PRO A 455 -3.94 -10.58 -13.59
N PHE A 456 -3.56 -11.81 -13.86
CA PHE A 456 -4.43 -12.99 -13.84
C PHE A 456 -4.23 -13.87 -12.61
N GLN A 457 -3.25 -13.57 -11.76
CA GLN A 457 -2.95 -14.34 -10.56
C GLN A 457 -2.97 -13.44 -9.33
N LEU A 458 -3.35 -14.01 -8.18
CA LEU A 458 -3.19 -13.37 -6.89
C LEU A 458 -1.71 -13.42 -6.50
N GLU A 459 -1.14 -12.27 -6.18
CA GLU A 459 0.26 -12.13 -5.86
C GLU A 459 0.48 -11.89 -4.35
N ARG A 460 1.69 -12.23 -3.92
CA ARG A 460 2.19 -12.02 -2.57
C ARG A 460 3.57 -11.41 -2.63
N LEU A 461 3.81 -10.37 -1.81
CA LEU A 461 5.13 -9.84 -1.51
C LEU A 461 5.46 -10.07 -0.04
N GLU A 462 6.59 -10.71 0.23
CA GLU A 462 7.12 -10.85 1.58
C GLU A 462 8.38 -10.01 1.71
N VAL A 463 8.34 -9.03 2.62
CA VAL A 463 9.45 -8.13 2.91
C VAL A 463 10.09 -8.55 4.22
N PRO A 464 11.29 -9.17 4.19
CA PRO A 464 12.05 -9.45 5.40
C PRO A 464 12.63 -8.15 5.94
N VAL A 465 12.44 -7.93 7.23
CA VAL A 465 12.99 -6.79 7.95
C VAL A 465 13.95 -7.33 9.01
N ALA A 466 15.22 -6.96 8.88
CA ALA A 466 16.23 -7.30 9.87
C ALA A 466 16.37 -6.17 10.89
N VAL A 467 16.43 -6.56 12.16
CA VAL A 467 16.72 -5.65 13.27
C VAL A 467 18.15 -5.89 13.72
N ALA A 468 18.96 -4.83 13.84
CA ALA A 468 20.33 -4.92 14.30
C ALA A 468 20.60 -3.96 15.47
N PHE A 469 21.25 -4.44 16.50
CA PHE A 469 21.79 -3.67 17.62
C PHE A 469 22.88 -4.47 18.33
N THR A 470 23.73 -3.79 19.08
CA THR A 470 24.82 -4.43 19.86
C THR A 470 24.33 -4.79 21.26
N ALA A 471 24.76 -5.92 21.78
CA ALA A 471 24.48 -6.33 23.16
C ALA A 471 24.91 -5.25 24.16
N SER A 472 24.05 -4.98 25.14
CA SER A 472 24.28 -4.02 26.21
C SER A 472 24.67 -2.60 25.75
N GLN A 473 24.24 -2.21 24.53
CA GLN A 473 24.53 -0.91 23.96
C GLN A 473 23.95 0.22 24.82
N SER A 474 24.81 1.18 25.18
CA SER A 474 24.37 2.38 25.92
C SER A 474 23.35 3.18 25.11
N GLY A 475 22.26 3.61 25.75
CA GLY A 475 21.23 4.44 25.13
C GLY A 475 20.17 3.67 24.33
N LEU A 476 20.23 2.33 24.26
CA LEU A 476 19.15 1.54 23.64
C LEU A 476 17.88 1.63 24.49
N THR A 477 16.78 2.07 23.87
CA THR A 477 15.48 2.15 24.55
C THR A 477 14.86 0.76 24.72
N LEU A 478 14.46 0.41 25.95
CA LEU A 478 13.99 -0.93 26.31
C LEU A 478 12.51 -0.92 26.69
N GLY A 479 11.82 -2.04 26.43
CA GLY A 479 10.44 -2.26 26.84
C GLY A 479 9.40 -1.49 26.03
N VAL A 480 9.79 -0.87 24.91
CA VAL A 480 8.86 -0.17 24.00
C VAL A 480 8.49 -1.09 22.85
N GLN A 481 7.18 -1.29 22.64
CA GLN A 481 6.66 -2.08 21.55
C GLN A 481 6.76 -1.29 20.24
N SER A 482 7.58 -1.77 19.31
CA SER A 482 7.65 -1.25 17.96
C SER A 482 6.48 -1.77 17.13
N THR A 483 5.94 -0.92 16.28
CA THR A 483 4.84 -1.28 15.36
C THR A 483 5.27 -1.08 13.92
N ALA A 484 4.64 -1.82 13.02
CA ALA A 484 4.74 -1.61 11.59
C ALA A 484 3.32 -1.48 11.00
N THR A 485 3.15 -0.50 10.14
CA THR A 485 1.91 -0.30 9.38
C THR A 485 2.20 -0.60 7.93
N ALA A 486 1.53 -1.61 7.39
CA ALA A 486 1.64 -2.00 6.00
C ALA A 486 0.41 -1.51 5.23
N SER A 487 0.61 -0.83 4.10
CA SER A 487 -0.46 -0.22 3.31
C SER A 487 -0.06 -0.08 1.84
N PHE A 488 -1.01 0.24 1.00
CA PHE A 488 -0.70 0.90 -0.27
C PHE A 488 -0.11 2.29 -0.03
N ALA A 489 0.61 2.81 -1.02
CA ALA A 489 1.16 4.16 -1.01
C ALA A 489 1.03 4.81 -2.40
N PRO A 490 1.05 6.14 -2.48
CA PRO A 490 1.10 7.11 -1.38
C PRO A 490 -0.14 7.14 -0.50
N ILE A 491 0.04 7.30 0.81
CA ILE A 491 -1.08 7.54 1.72
C ILE A 491 -1.52 9.00 1.66
N SER A 492 -2.82 9.23 1.77
CA SER A 492 -3.40 10.58 1.73
C SER A 492 -4.72 10.63 2.49
N THR A 493 -5.08 11.81 2.92
CA THR A 493 -6.43 12.13 3.43
C THR A 493 -7.28 12.89 2.39
N VAL A 494 -6.69 13.21 1.22
CA VAL A 494 -7.36 13.98 0.15
C VAL A 494 -8.25 13.06 -0.67
N GLY A 495 -9.53 13.02 -0.37
CA GLY A 495 -10.55 12.21 -1.05
C GLY A 495 -11.31 12.94 -2.16
N THR A 496 -10.80 14.06 -2.68
CA THR A 496 -11.38 14.88 -3.76
C THR A 496 -10.37 15.09 -4.89
N ALA A 497 -10.79 15.61 -6.02
CA ALA A 497 -9.88 15.99 -7.11
C ALA A 497 -8.83 17.00 -6.62
N SER A 498 -7.61 16.89 -7.11
CA SER A 498 -6.49 17.73 -6.69
C SER A 498 -5.48 17.88 -7.83
N SER A 499 -4.85 19.06 -7.91
CA SER A 499 -3.73 19.34 -8.81
C SER A 499 -2.37 18.99 -8.18
N THR A 500 -2.32 18.83 -6.84
CA THR A 500 -1.07 18.66 -6.09
C THR A 500 -0.93 17.29 -5.44
N ALA A 501 -2.05 16.65 -5.07
CA ALA A 501 -2.00 15.32 -4.47
C ALA A 501 -1.61 14.25 -5.50
N PRO A 502 -0.82 13.23 -5.12
CA PRO A 502 -0.38 12.19 -6.03
C PRO A 502 -1.53 11.35 -6.58
N VAL A 503 -1.30 10.73 -7.73
CA VAL A 503 -2.17 9.73 -8.35
C VAL A 503 -1.28 8.54 -8.75
N PRO A 504 -1.55 7.30 -8.26
CA PRO A 504 -2.61 6.94 -7.30
C PRO A 504 -2.36 7.46 -5.87
N ARG A 505 -3.36 7.34 -5.00
CA ARG A 505 -3.25 7.56 -3.55
C ARG A 505 -4.27 6.75 -2.77
N PHE A 506 -3.96 6.44 -1.51
CA PHE A 506 -4.69 5.46 -0.70
C PHE A 506 -4.93 5.93 0.72
N ALA A 507 -5.91 5.33 1.37
CA ALA A 507 -6.12 5.48 2.80
C ALA A 507 -5.00 4.78 3.60
N PRO A 508 -4.63 5.28 4.80
CA PRO A 508 -3.61 4.67 5.63
C PRO A 508 -4.04 3.28 6.14
N GLY A 509 -3.05 2.41 6.35
CA GLY A 509 -3.25 1.08 6.93
C GLY A 509 -3.38 1.09 8.47
N THR A 510 -3.56 -0.09 9.06
CA THR A 510 -3.65 -0.29 10.51
C THR A 510 -2.31 -0.76 11.08
N PRO A 511 -1.81 -0.16 12.17
CA PRO A 511 -0.57 -0.59 12.82
C PRO A 511 -0.70 -1.99 13.44
N ALA A 512 0.36 -2.78 13.35
CA ALA A 512 0.48 -4.07 14.02
C ALA A 512 1.84 -4.16 14.76
N ASN A 513 1.90 -4.95 15.82
CA ASN A 513 3.12 -5.14 16.60
C ASN A 513 4.19 -5.85 15.77
N SER A 514 5.43 -5.37 15.80
CA SER A 514 6.55 -5.92 15.03
C SER A 514 7.61 -6.55 15.92
N PHE A 515 8.25 -5.79 16.79
CA PHE A 515 9.27 -6.29 17.72
C PHE A 515 9.34 -5.44 18.99
N ILE A 516 9.99 -6.00 20.00
CA ILE A 516 10.29 -5.32 21.26
C ILE A 516 11.69 -5.73 21.73
N VAL A 517 12.44 -4.80 22.33
CA VAL A 517 13.70 -5.10 22.99
C VAL A 517 13.48 -5.03 24.49
N ASN A 518 13.57 -6.20 25.12
CA ASN A 518 13.34 -6.34 26.56
C ASN A 518 14.66 -6.37 27.34
N ARG A 519 14.59 -6.02 28.61
CA ARG A 519 15.72 -6.20 29.53
C ARG A 519 16.02 -7.69 29.71
N CYS A 520 17.26 -8.01 29.84
CA CYS A 520 17.65 -9.33 30.27
C CYS A 520 17.48 -9.40 31.78
N ASN A 521 16.65 -10.29 32.25
CA ASN A 521 16.39 -10.47 33.65
C ASN A 521 16.63 -11.92 34.04
N CYS A 522 17.25 -12.11 35.20
CA CYS A 522 17.22 -13.35 35.93
C CYS A 522 16.54 -13.05 37.27
N ASN A 523 15.45 -13.75 37.57
CA ASN A 523 14.72 -13.55 38.82
C ASN A 523 14.95 -14.75 39.72
N ILE A 524 15.40 -14.51 40.97
CA ILE A 524 15.65 -15.55 41.93
C ILE A 524 14.74 -15.35 43.14
N LEU A 525 14.03 -16.40 43.52
CA LEU A 525 13.25 -16.47 44.76
C LEU A 525 14.10 -17.12 45.85
N PHE A 526 14.25 -16.38 46.96
CA PHE A 526 14.68 -16.93 48.23
C PHE A 526 13.45 -17.12 49.10
N PRO A 527 12.90 -18.35 49.20
CA PRO A 527 11.54 -18.55 49.70
C PRO A 527 11.38 -18.34 51.20
N TRP A 528 12.47 -18.36 51.93
CA TRP A 528 12.45 -18.04 53.35
C TRP A 528 13.79 -17.50 53.83
N VAL A 529 13.78 -16.31 54.39
CA VAL A 529 14.94 -15.64 55.00
C VAL A 529 14.53 -15.02 56.33
N SER A 530 15.43 -14.95 57.28
CA SER A 530 15.13 -14.40 58.60
C SER A 530 16.35 -13.74 59.24
N ASN A 531 16.10 -12.60 59.88
CA ASN A 531 17.00 -12.01 60.88
C ASN A 531 16.23 -11.77 62.18
N GLN A 532 15.63 -12.88 62.70
CA GLN A 532 14.87 -12.90 63.95
C GLN A 532 15.23 -14.12 64.80
N ALA A 533 14.88 -14.08 66.07
CA ALA A 533 15.06 -15.18 67.03
C ALA A 533 16.49 -15.74 67.11
N GLY A 534 17.50 -14.89 66.95
CA GLY A 534 18.90 -15.29 66.99
C GLY A 534 19.45 -15.90 65.71
N PHE A 535 18.71 -15.84 64.62
CA PHE A 535 19.16 -16.27 63.30
C PHE A 535 19.51 -15.07 62.41
N ASP A 536 20.41 -15.30 61.47
CA ASP A 536 20.67 -14.36 60.36
C ASP A 536 20.76 -15.12 59.05
N THR A 537 20.39 -14.46 57.95
CA THR A 537 20.52 -15.00 56.62
C THR A 537 21.50 -14.18 55.80
N GLY A 538 22.51 -14.84 55.28
CA GLY A 538 23.40 -14.33 54.24
C GLY A 538 22.91 -14.79 52.86
N ILE A 539 22.96 -13.87 51.87
CA ILE A 539 22.57 -14.13 50.49
C ILE A 539 23.73 -13.78 49.60
N ALA A 540 24.00 -14.67 48.62
CA ALA A 540 24.97 -14.43 47.57
C ALA A 540 24.29 -14.64 46.20
N ILE A 541 24.43 -13.68 45.28
CA ILE A 541 23.91 -13.74 43.92
C ILE A 541 25.07 -13.49 42.96
N SER A 542 25.43 -14.48 42.19
CA SER A 542 26.57 -14.45 41.27
C SER A 542 26.10 -14.15 39.85
N ASN A 543 26.79 -13.23 39.16
CA ASN A 543 26.68 -13.04 37.73
C ASN A 543 27.63 -14.03 37.04
N THR A 544 27.12 -15.14 36.56
CA THR A 544 27.92 -16.24 35.99
C THR A 544 28.10 -16.12 34.48
N SER A 545 27.91 -14.92 33.90
CA SER A 545 28.13 -14.70 32.46
C SER A 545 29.61 -14.67 32.03
N ALA A 546 30.56 -14.70 32.96
CA ALA A 546 31.97 -14.97 32.68
C ALA A 546 32.25 -16.48 32.83
N ASP A 547 32.17 -17.21 31.73
CA ASP A 547 32.36 -18.67 31.69
C ASP A 547 33.29 -19.08 30.54
N PRO A 548 33.78 -20.34 30.52
CA PRO A 548 34.65 -20.84 29.45
C PRO A 548 33.91 -21.30 28.20
N PHE A 549 32.58 -21.13 28.13
CA PHE A 549 31.73 -21.66 27.06
C PHE A 549 31.47 -20.63 25.94
N GLY A 550 32.07 -19.44 26.01
CA GLY A 550 31.90 -18.39 25.01
C GLY A 550 30.66 -17.54 25.24
N THR A 551 30.08 -17.55 26.43
CA THR A 551 28.95 -16.68 26.79
C THR A 551 29.37 -15.23 26.72
N THR A 552 28.52 -14.39 26.09
CA THR A 552 28.74 -12.94 26.10
C THR A 552 28.60 -12.41 27.52
N THR A 553 29.66 -11.76 28.02
CA THR A 553 29.67 -11.19 29.36
C THR A 553 28.63 -10.13 29.54
N GLN A 554 27.88 -10.16 30.63
CA GLN A 554 26.80 -9.25 30.95
C GLN A 554 27.07 -8.51 32.24
N THR A 555 26.56 -7.30 32.36
CA THR A 555 26.61 -6.53 33.61
C THR A 555 25.26 -5.91 33.88
N GLY A 556 24.84 -5.80 35.12
CA GLY A 556 23.55 -5.23 35.44
C GLY A 556 23.31 -5.04 36.93
N THR A 557 22.37 -4.19 37.28
CA THR A 557 21.97 -4.01 38.68
C THR A 557 21.12 -5.17 39.18
N VAL A 558 21.06 -5.36 40.48
CA VAL A 558 20.15 -6.30 41.15
C VAL A 558 19.22 -5.51 42.05
N THR A 559 17.91 -5.74 41.88
CA THR A 559 16.88 -5.20 42.76
C THR A 559 16.32 -6.29 43.65
N LEU A 560 16.39 -6.08 44.95
CA LEU A 560 15.87 -7.00 45.97
C LEU A 560 14.48 -6.49 46.40
N ASN A 561 13.45 -7.32 46.17
CA ASN A 561 12.08 -7.04 46.61
C ASN A 561 11.79 -7.89 47.85
N TYR A 562 11.42 -7.24 48.95
CA TYR A 562 11.19 -7.86 50.25
C TYR A 562 9.70 -8.05 50.51
N TYR A 563 9.29 -9.25 50.87
CA TYR A 563 7.90 -9.61 51.16
C TYR A 563 7.78 -10.20 52.56
N THR A 564 7.01 -9.56 53.39
CA THR A 564 6.84 -9.94 54.84
C THR A 564 5.40 -9.66 55.25
N ALA A 565 4.93 -10.40 56.26
CA ALA A 565 3.68 -10.06 56.94
C ALA A 565 3.89 -8.99 58.05
N GLY A 566 5.15 -8.64 58.35
CA GLY A 566 5.52 -7.59 59.31
C GLY A 566 5.64 -6.21 58.66
N THR A 567 6.55 -5.40 59.23
CA THR A 567 6.80 -4.04 58.70
C THR A 567 7.36 -4.11 57.27
N PRO A 568 6.76 -3.42 56.32
CA PRO A 568 7.23 -3.40 54.93
C PRO A 568 8.65 -2.86 54.82
N VAL A 569 9.50 -3.57 54.07
CA VAL A 569 10.86 -3.12 53.71
C VAL A 569 10.82 -2.67 52.25
N PRO A 570 11.24 -1.44 51.94
CA PRO A 570 11.26 -0.93 50.56
C PRO A 570 12.24 -1.77 49.72
N PRO A 571 12.00 -1.90 48.40
CA PRO A 571 12.96 -2.53 47.51
C PRO A 571 14.33 -1.84 47.55
N GLN A 572 15.40 -2.61 47.50
CA GLN A 572 16.76 -2.09 47.43
C GLN A 572 17.41 -2.49 46.12
N THR A 573 18.06 -1.53 45.48
CA THR A 573 18.80 -1.77 44.22
C THR A 573 20.29 -1.51 44.47
N THR A 574 21.14 -2.35 43.88
CA THR A 574 22.60 -2.15 43.96
C THR A 574 22.98 -0.76 43.45
N ASN A 575 23.93 -0.08 44.09
CA ASN A 575 24.40 1.26 43.74
C ASN A 575 25.23 1.31 42.44
N GLY A 576 25.47 0.17 41.81
CA GLY A 576 26.15 0.00 40.53
C GLY A 576 25.86 -1.39 39.94
N PRO A 577 26.23 -1.61 38.68
CA PRO A 577 26.06 -2.92 38.02
C PRO A 577 27.00 -3.96 38.67
N VAL A 578 26.53 -5.19 38.83
CA VAL A 578 27.33 -6.36 39.21
C VAL A 578 28.04 -6.88 37.96
N PRO A 579 29.37 -6.77 37.84
CA PRO A 579 30.10 -7.22 36.65
C PRO A 579 30.04 -8.75 36.48
N ALA A 580 30.31 -9.21 35.24
CA ALA A 580 30.48 -10.63 34.93
C ALA A 580 31.54 -11.26 35.84
N GLY A 581 31.25 -12.43 36.38
CA GLY A 581 32.14 -13.16 37.28
C GLY A 581 32.16 -12.63 38.73
N GLN A 582 31.39 -11.57 39.05
CA GLN A 582 31.31 -11.06 40.42
C GLN A 582 30.00 -11.50 41.11
N THR A 583 30.07 -11.41 42.46
CA THR A 583 28.98 -11.82 43.33
C THR A 583 28.50 -10.66 44.20
N LEU A 584 27.21 -10.36 44.17
CA LEU A 584 26.52 -9.59 45.18
C LEU A 584 26.39 -10.46 46.44
N ALA A 585 26.94 -10.02 47.55
CA ALA A 585 26.86 -10.74 48.83
C ALA A 585 26.45 -9.79 49.94
N PHE A 586 25.48 -10.19 50.75
CA PHE A 586 24.99 -9.39 51.87
C PHE A 586 24.36 -10.29 52.94
N THR A 587 24.27 -9.75 54.17
CA THR A 587 23.50 -10.35 55.26
C THR A 587 22.35 -9.43 55.61
N LEU A 588 21.27 -9.99 56.15
CA LEU A 588 20.12 -9.17 56.60
C LEU A 588 20.53 -8.28 57.78
N SER A 589 21.41 -8.73 58.65
CA SER A 589 21.87 -7.99 59.83
C SER A 589 22.73 -6.77 59.48
N SER A 590 23.61 -6.89 58.46
CA SER A 590 24.71 -5.93 58.25
C SER A 590 24.73 -5.31 56.88
N GLY A 591 23.87 -5.77 55.96
CA GLY A 591 23.95 -5.37 54.54
C GLY A 591 25.17 -6.02 53.85
N GLY A 592 25.63 -5.43 52.75
CA GLY A 592 26.69 -6.02 51.98
C GLY A 592 27.33 -5.13 50.92
N ASN A 593 28.00 -5.76 49.96
CA ASN A 593 28.60 -5.04 48.85
C ASN A 593 27.56 -4.42 47.90
N PHE A 594 28.01 -3.63 46.96
CA PHE A 594 27.16 -2.87 46.03
C PHE A 594 26.06 -2.03 46.70
N GLY A 595 26.30 -1.59 47.97
CA GLY A 595 25.42 -0.64 48.65
C GLY A 595 24.11 -1.19 49.19
N ILE A 596 23.97 -2.51 49.33
CA ILE A 596 22.81 -3.10 49.98
C ILE A 596 22.85 -2.81 51.46
N ALA A 597 21.81 -2.16 51.96
CA ALA A 597 21.69 -1.81 53.36
C ALA A 597 21.17 -2.98 54.22
N ALA A 598 21.47 -2.96 55.51
CA ALA A 598 20.95 -3.91 56.49
C ALA A 598 19.41 -3.82 56.60
N THR A 599 18.78 -4.96 56.85
CA THR A 599 17.33 -5.10 57.12
C THR A 599 17.13 -5.88 58.42
N PRO A 600 17.58 -5.32 59.56
CA PRO A 600 17.48 -6.05 60.79
C PRO A 600 16.04 -6.31 61.21
N GLY A 601 15.75 -7.49 61.74
CA GLY A 601 14.43 -7.91 62.13
C GLY A 601 13.52 -8.36 60.96
N PHE A 602 14.04 -8.44 59.73
CA PHE A 602 13.25 -8.94 58.60
C PHE A 602 13.07 -10.46 58.67
N GLN A 603 11.85 -10.88 58.38
CA GLN A 603 11.49 -12.30 58.15
C GLN A 603 10.48 -12.38 57.03
N GLY A 604 10.74 -13.23 56.04
CA GLY A 604 9.85 -13.37 54.88
C GLY A 604 10.55 -14.05 53.70
N TYR A 605 10.22 -13.64 52.50
CA TYR A 605 10.91 -14.10 51.29
C TYR A 605 11.42 -12.89 50.47
N ILE A 606 12.42 -13.14 49.66
CA ILE A 606 13.02 -12.11 48.78
C ILE A 606 12.93 -12.59 47.34
N ILE A 607 12.52 -11.71 46.45
CA ILE A 607 12.65 -11.88 44.99
C ILE A 607 13.75 -10.92 44.53
N ALA A 608 14.86 -11.47 44.06
CA ALA A 608 15.94 -10.72 43.45
C ALA A 608 15.75 -10.66 41.92
N GLN A 609 15.71 -9.45 41.37
CA GLN A 609 15.63 -9.21 39.94
C GLN A 609 16.99 -8.69 39.47
N SER A 610 17.73 -9.53 38.74
CA SER A 610 19.02 -9.17 38.16
C SER A 610 18.87 -8.75 36.72
N GLN A 611 19.54 -7.65 36.31
CA GLN A 611 19.55 -7.16 34.92
C GLN A 611 20.65 -7.86 34.09
N PHE A 612 20.89 -9.13 34.33
CA PHE A 612 21.70 -10.04 33.54
C PHE A 612 21.04 -11.41 33.54
N GLN A 613 21.29 -12.20 32.49
CA GLN A 613 20.53 -13.42 32.22
C GLN A 613 21.04 -14.61 33.06
N TYR A 614 22.34 -14.68 33.27
CA TYR A 614 22.99 -15.82 33.93
C TYR A 614 23.27 -15.47 35.40
N CYS A 615 22.28 -15.72 36.26
CA CYS A 615 22.45 -15.53 37.71
C CYS A 615 22.17 -16.82 38.47
N HIS A 616 22.94 -17.02 39.51
CA HIS A 616 22.72 -18.09 40.48
C HIS A 616 22.78 -17.51 41.87
N GLY A 617 21.97 -18.02 42.78
CA GLY A 617 21.88 -17.50 44.15
C GLY A 617 21.83 -18.60 45.18
N ILE A 618 22.44 -18.30 46.32
CA ILE A 618 22.45 -19.17 47.51
C ILE A 618 22.04 -18.32 48.73
N ALA A 619 21.26 -18.90 49.63
CA ALA A 619 21.04 -18.36 50.95
C ALA A 619 21.67 -19.27 52.01
N PHE A 620 22.39 -18.67 52.93
CA PHE A 620 22.98 -19.33 54.09
C PHE A 620 22.31 -18.81 55.35
N PHE A 621 21.77 -19.69 56.11
CA PHE A 621 21.04 -19.41 57.34
C PHE A 621 21.85 -19.91 58.55
N SER A 622 22.15 -19.05 59.47
CA SER A 622 22.97 -19.38 60.64
C SER A 622 22.37 -18.83 61.93
N ALA A 623 22.61 -19.54 63.02
CA ALA A 623 22.34 -18.99 64.34
C ALA A 623 23.49 -18.07 64.75
N VAL A 624 23.15 -16.82 65.12
CA VAL A 624 24.14 -15.80 65.56
C VAL A 624 24.22 -15.85 67.10
N GLY A 625 25.42 -16.13 67.61
CA GLY A 625 25.71 -16.06 69.04
C GLY A 625 25.44 -17.33 69.80
N ALA A 626 25.17 -18.48 69.23
CA ALA A 626 25.08 -19.80 69.87
C ALA A 626 26.20 -20.72 69.38
N PRO A 627 27.28 -20.96 70.16
CA PRO A 627 28.33 -21.88 69.75
C PRO A 627 27.75 -23.30 69.56
N GLY A 628 28.01 -23.90 68.42
CA GLY A 628 27.64 -25.30 68.11
C GLY A 628 26.26 -25.49 67.42
N VAL A 629 25.55 -24.44 67.12
CA VAL A 629 24.32 -24.54 66.33
C VAL A 629 24.65 -24.44 64.81
N GLY A 630 24.36 -25.50 64.10
CA GLY A 630 24.62 -25.59 62.65
C GLY A 630 23.90 -24.55 61.81
N GLY A 631 24.49 -24.25 60.66
CA GLY A 631 23.85 -23.49 59.62
C GLY A 631 23.19 -24.40 58.55
N ALA A 632 22.25 -23.88 57.84
CA ALA A 632 21.67 -24.53 56.66
C ALA A 632 21.81 -23.62 55.42
N THR A 633 21.96 -24.25 54.27
CA THR A 633 22.04 -23.54 52.99
C THR A 633 20.98 -24.08 52.05
N TYR A 634 20.50 -23.21 51.18
CA TYR A 634 19.63 -23.61 50.05
C TYR A 634 19.93 -22.74 48.81
N LEU A 635 19.69 -23.31 47.64
CA LEU A 635 19.78 -22.61 46.38
C LEU A 635 18.56 -21.74 46.20
N GLY A 636 18.74 -20.53 45.68
CA GLY A 636 17.67 -19.69 45.22
C GLY A 636 16.98 -20.33 44.00
N ILE A 637 15.66 -20.27 43.96
CA ILE A 637 14.85 -20.81 42.88
C ILE A 637 14.79 -19.78 41.75
N VAL A 638 15.27 -20.12 40.56
CA VAL A 638 15.13 -19.28 39.39
C VAL A 638 13.67 -19.32 38.93
N LEU A 639 13.07 -18.13 38.89
CA LEU A 639 11.69 -17.96 38.42
C LEU A 639 11.68 -17.75 36.93
N ASP A 640 10.91 -18.54 36.18
CA ASP A 640 10.67 -18.31 34.77
C ASP A 640 9.99 -16.98 34.61
N SER A 641 10.65 -16.03 33.95
CA SER A 641 10.04 -14.76 33.57
C SER A 641 9.93 -14.69 32.05
N ALA A 642 8.79 -15.08 31.53
CA ALA A 642 8.38 -14.71 30.19
C ALA A 642 7.69 -13.34 30.27
N GLY A 643 8.45 -12.24 30.20
CA GLY A 643 7.89 -10.89 30.21
C GLY A 643 7.39 -10.42 31.58
N LEU A 644 6.49 -9.44 31.59
CA LEU A 644 5.97 -8.76 32.79
C LEU A 644 4.98 -9.59 33.61
N ASN A 645 4.50 -10.71 33.09
CA ASN A 645 3.54 -11.59 33.76
C ASN A 645 4.11 -12.98 33.93
N ARG A 646 4.07 -13.46 35.17
CA ARG A 646 4.37 -14.84 35.51
C ARG A 646 3.25 -15.72 34.94
N THR A 647 3.53 -16.40 33.83
CA THR A 647 2.59 -17.36 33.25
C THR A 647 2.59 -18.63 34.11
N LYS A 648 1.46 -19.32 34.18
CA LYS A 648 1.35 -20.65 34.79
C LYS A 648 2.12 -21.70 33.96
N SER A 649 3.43 -21.55 33.87
CA SER A 649 4.28 -22.59 33.31
C SER A 649 4.40 -23.76 34.29
N PRO A 650 4.56 -24.99 33.83
CA PRO A 650 4.53 -26.18 34.69
C PRO A 650 5.78 -26.37 35.54
N GLY A 651 6.17 -25.38 36.28
CA GLY A 651 7.18 -25.50 37.30
C GLY A 651 8.20 -24.36 37.33
N GLU A 652 8.50 -23.92 38.51
CA GLU A 652 9.68 -23.11 38.82
C GLU A 652 10.87 -24.06 38.79
N VAL A 653 11.89 -23.75 37.98
CA VAL A 653 13.04 -24.59 37.81
C VAL A 653 14.09 -24.19 38.83
N GLN A 654 14.63 -25.14 39.59
CA GLN A 654 15.83 -24.92 40.39
C GLN A 654 16.99 -24.64 39.44
N ALA A 655 17.73 -23.55 39.71
CA ALA A 655 18.95 -23.26 38.96
C ALA A 655 19.99 -24.38 39.15
N HIS A 656 20.41 -24.97 38.08
CA HIS A 656 21.47 -25.98 38.07
C HIS A 656 22.78 -25.39 37.56
#